data_e7c372a4c879a1f685b67bb23ea080ba
#
_entry.id   e7c372a4c879a1f685b67bb23ea080ba
#
_cell.length_a   1.000
_cell.length_b   1.000
_cell.length_c   1.000
_cell.angle_alpha   90.00
_cell.angle_beta   90.00
_cell.angle_gamma   90.00
#
_symmetry.space_group_name_H-M   'P 1'
#
loop_
_entity.id
_entity.type
_entity.pdbx_description
1 polymer ?
#
loop_
_entity_poly.entity_id
_entity_poly.type
_entity_poly.pdbx_seq_one_letter_code
_entity_poly.pdbx_strand_id
1 'polypeptide(L)'
;MYYFNAVSKTTVSVSLAVLLFAAGAHAQVEVDEQGAAASGAENVEATRRLGAITVTAQKREQSLQDVPIVVTALSGELLSDAGVQDIKDLTVVTPGLLVTSSSKQANTTARIRGIGTVGDNPGLESSVGVVIDGVPRARNGVSFGDLGEIERIEVLKGPQGTLFGKSTSAGVINVITKKPSDELESIFEVGIGNEGFLRTSAEVTGPLSKTVSGRLFGVYEERGGLLDVKTGNGPRTEDETIQYDFYSVRGQLRFEPSSDLEILLSADYTDREEDCCMGDYIAVDPARGPLITLLAGGDGASAFPIDPFDRVAFANRDATQTTEDWGVSANIEWQSGLGELTSITSYRDWENGSGQDTDFSAADLWYRDDETSRDAFATFSQELRLAGATDNVDWQVGVFYANETLDRTDFITYGNDYFFYFQQLLLGASGGAFDLSSLPGNIYTGEANATADVYEQTADTYAIFTNNTFSLSDQFDLTVGLRYTIDEKTLESNFNGEAGSCTTALAVFGPTGGLTPTLCLPWTNDNFVGVSATQDRSDEDLSGTVKGAYRVSENLMSYASYSRGYKAGGFNLDRSQFGPSDPTPFQPNLDTSFDPETVDAYEVGFKTNNAANSLFFNGAIFYQEYSDFQLNTFTGTSFIVTSVPGVISKGAEFDVRYLPEQLEGLTLQGGLVYAETQYDDFEAVDFFAPPRLPGSTISFAPRWSGTLAATYETSFISDWDARFNVSSRFTSKYNTGSNLDPLKEVEELVVVNARMSFYSDNSPFELELWAQNLFDEDYYELAFDTPLQGTAATQTAPGTAVGAFLSPPLTFGATARVRF
;
A
#
# COMPACT_ATOMS: atom_id res chain seq x y z
N MET A 1 -14.06 -37.19 -11.44
CA MET A 1 -13.89 -38.52 -10.81
C MET A 1 -12.74 -38.40 -9.83
N TYR A 2 -13.13 -38.10 -8.58
CA TYR A 2 -12.46 -38.35 -7.30
C TYR A 2 -10.94 -38.19 -7.15
N TYR A 3 -10.48 -37.24 -6.32
CA TYR A 3 -9.96 -37.62 -5.00
C TYR A 3 -10.02 -36.43 -4.04
N PHE A 4 -10.84 -36.62 -3.03
CA PHE A 4 -10.80 -35.90 -1.75
C PHE A 4 -9.51 -36.21 -1.02
N ASN A 5 -8.96 -35.24 -0.33
CA ASN A 5 -8.62 -35.49 1.07
C ASN A 5 -8.50 -34.17 1.88
N ALA A 6 -9.33 -34.14 2.88
CA ALA A 6 -9.34 -33.22 3.98
C ALA A 6 -7.94 -33.14 4.63
N VAL A 7 -7.36 -31.96 4.71
CA VAL A 7 -6.22 -31.70 5.61
C VAL A 7 -6.79 -31.16 6.91
N SER A 8 -6.86 -32.06 7.86
CA SER A 8 -7.14 -31.84 9.28
C SER A 8 -6.13 -30.86 9.87
N LYS A 9 -6.66 -29.84 10.54
CA LYS A 9 -5.99 -28.92 11.47
C LYS A 9 -4.77 -29.56 12.17
N THR A 10 -3.58 -29.09 11.79
CA THR A 10 -2.33 -29.37 12.51
C THR A 10 -1.67 -28.07 12.92
N THR A 11 -2.33 -27.33 13.75
CA THR A 11 -1.92 -25.99 14.28
C THR A 11 -0.93 -26.11 15.44
N VAL A 12 0.00 -27.07 15.49
CA VAL A 12 0.94 -27.20 16.62
C VAL A 12 2.38 -27.53 16.20
N SER A 13 2.70 -27.61 14.92
CA SER A 13 3.97 -28.21 14.50
C SER A 13 5.11 -27.23 14.19
N VAL A 14 4.85 -25.92 14.02
CA VAL A 14 5.91 -24.97 13.67
C VAL A 14 6.65 -24.44 14.90
N SER A 15 5.99 -24.31 16.05
CA SER A 15 6.60 -23.85 17.30
C SER A 15 7.60 -24.85 17.91
N LEU A 16 7.59 -26.10 17.51
CA LEU A 16 8.45 -27.15 18.08
C LEU A 16 9.77 -27.34 17.32
N ALA A 17 9.83 -26.91 16.05
CA ALA A 17 11.05 -27.07 15.24
C ALA A 17 12.15 -26.05 15.61
N VAL A 18 11.77 -24.83 16.04
CA VAL A 18 12.73 -23.79 16.47
C VAL A 18 13.36 -24.10 17.83
N LEU A 19 12.63 -24.79 18.72
CA LEU A 19 13.16 -25.21 20.04
C LEU A 19 14.19 -26.35 19.95
N LEU A 20 14.24 -27.11 18.88
CA LEU A 20 15.19 -28.22 18.71
C LEU A 20 16.58 -27.81 18.20
N PHE A 21 16.71 -26.60 17.59
CA PHE A 21 18.02 -26.08 17.16
C PHE A 21 18.79 -25.37 18.28
N ALA A 22 18.13 -24.87 19.33
CA ALA A 22 18.76 -24.21 20.48
C ALA A 22 19.41 -25.15 21.46
N ALA A 23 19.17 -26.45 21.38
CA ALA A 23 19.68 -27.46 22.37
C ALA A 23 21.00 -28.12 21.97
N GLY A 24 21.58 -27.77 20.82
CA GLY A 24 22.74 -28.47 20.23
C GLY A 24 24.10 -27.77 20.29
N ALA A 25 24.19 -26.53 20.73
CA ALA A 25 25.44 -25.74 20.66
C ALA A 25 25.97 -25.35 22.02
N HIS A 26 26.26 -26.32 22.89
CA HIS A 26 27.19 -26.14 24.03
C HIS A 26 28.57 -26.59 23.59
N ALA A 27 29.31 -25.76 22.84
CA ALA A 27 30.74 -25.86 22.72
C ALA A 27 31.39 -25.02 23.81
N GLN A 28 32.03 -25.66 24.74
CA GLN A 28 32.86 -25.03 25.80
C GLN A 28 34.01 -24.26 25.14
N VAL A 29 34.03 -22.93 25.30
CA VAL A 29 35.23 -22.11 25.09
C VAL A 29 35.85 -21.87 26.48
N GLU A 30 37.06 -22.40 26.70
CA GLU A 30 37.90 -22.05 27.82
C GLU A 30 38.37 -20.59 27.67
N VAL A 31 38.00 -19.74 28.63
CA VAL A 31 38.47 -18.35 28.69
C VAL A 31 39.75 -18.33 29.53
N ASP A 32 40.83 -17.91 28.93
CA ASP A 32 42.12 -17.66 29.58
C ASP A 32 42.10 -16.26 30.24
N GLU A 33 42.04 -16.25 31.57
CA GLU A 33 42.10 -15.03 32.40
C GLU A 33 43.54 -14.55 32.49
N GLN A 34 43.93 -13.50 31.79
CA GLN A 34 45.06 -12.66 32.24
C GLN A 34 45.04 -11.26 31.65
N GLY A 35 44.85 -10.24 32.52
CA GLY A 35 45.37 -8.90 32.32
C GLY A 35 44.37 -7.73 32.32
N ALA A 36 43.67 -7.49 33.42
CA ALA A 36 43.04 -6.23 33.65
C ALA A 36 43.99 -5.21 34.34
N ALA A 37 44.39 -4.19 33.61
CA ALA A 37 44.99 -3.00 34.23
C ALA A 37 43.98 -1.86 34.26
N ALA A 38 43.66 -1.40 35.44
CA ALA A 38 42.78 -0.28 35.75
C ALA A 38 43.21 0.99 35.00
N SER A 39 42.32 1.59 34.25
CA SER A 39 42.39 3.00 33.87
C SER A 39 41.15 3.72 34.39
N GLY A 40 41.43 4.87 35.05
CA GLY A 40 40.52 5.59 35.91
C GLY A 40 39.22 6.02 35.26
N ALA A 41 38.19 6.04 36.08
CA ALA A 41 36.93 6.65 35.80
C ALA A 41 37.07 8.19 35.58
N GLU A 42 37.12 8.65 34.35
CA GLU A 42 36.65 9.97 34.01
C GLU A 42 35.11 9.88 33.81
N ASN A 43 34.39 10.49 34.75
CA ASN A 43 32.97 10.84 34.52
C ASN A 43 32.91 11.84 33.37
N VAL A 44 32.84 11.32 32.17
CA VAL A 44 32.34 12.09 31.02
C VAL A 44 30.81 11.95 31.09
N GLU A 45 30.12 13.00 31.53
CA GLU A 45 28.70 13.19 31.22
C GLU A 45 28.55 12.97 29.71
N ALA A 46 28.10 11.79 29.32
CA ALA A 46 27.79 11.48 27.93
C ALA A 46 26.56 12.32 27.58
N THR A 47 26.79 13.49 27.01
CA THR A 47 25.71 14.32 26.45
C THR A 47 25.00 13.46 25.42
N ARG A 48 23.75 13.09 25.69
CA ARG A 48 22.90 12.30 24.77
C ARG A 48 22.81 13.07 23.46
N ARG A 49 23.28 12.48 22.39
CA ARG A 49 23.30 13.08 21.04
C ARG A 49 22.45 12.24 20.13
N LEU A 50 21.66 12.88 19.25
CA LEU A 50 21.06 12.18 18.14
C LEU A 50 22.19 11.61 17.25
N GLY A 51 22.22 10.30 17.06
CA GLY A 51 23.12 9.69 16.10
C GLY A 51 22.91 10.27 14.69
N ALA A 52 23.95 10.29 13.87
CA ALA A 52 23.80 10.59 12.47
C ALA A 52 22.86 9.54 11.85
N ILE A 53 21.73 9.97 11.27
CA ILE A 53 20.84 9.08 10.56
C ILE A 53 21.43 8.87 9.16
N THR A 54 21.85 7.63 8.88
CA THR A 54 22.30 7.23 7.55
C THR A 54 21.10 6.85 6.69
N VAL A 55 21.09 7.29 5.44
CA VAL A 55 20.07 6.95 4.44
C VAL A 55 20.70 6.47 3.14
N THR A 56 19.95 5.68 2.38
CA THR A 56 20.34 5.19 1.06
C THR A 56 19.50 5.80 -0.07
N ALA A 57 18.91 6.95 0.18
CA ALA A 57 18.02 7.68 -0.71
C ALA A 57 18.58 7.98 -2.11
N GLN A 58 19.91 8.01 -2.26
CA GLN A 58 20.60 8.14 -3.55
C GLN A 58 21.29 6.83 -3.98
N LYS A 59 20.84 5.69 -3.46
CA LYS A 59 21.47 4.36 -3.64
C LYS A 59 22.94 4.34 -3.20
N ARG A 60 23.29 5.16 -2.21
CA ARG A 60 24.56 5.26 -1.49
C ARG A 60 24.29 5.61 -0.04
N GLU A 61 25.09 5.10 0.86
CA GLU A 61 25.02 5.49 2.27
C GLU A 61 25.51 6.94 2.45
N GLN A 62 24.64 7.79 2.96
CA GLN A 62 24.91 9.21 3.21
C GLN A 62 24.21 9.65 4.49
N SER A 63 24.73 10.69 5.15
CA SER A 63 24.00 11.32 6.26
C SER A 63 22.72 11.96 5.73
N LEU A 64 21.62 11.80 6.45
CA LEU A 64 20.33 12.45 6.13
C LEU A 64 20.48 13.97 5.93
N GLN A 65 21.40 14.60 6.68
CA GLN A 65 21.63 16.06 6.63
C GLN A 65 22.39 16.51 5.36
N ASP A 66 23.07 15.57 4.68
CA ASP A 66 23.83 15.87 3.46
C ASP A 66 23.06 15.56 2.16
N VAL A 67 21.89 14.91 2.26
CA VAL A 67 21.10 14.54 1.08
C VAL A 67 20.15 15.67 0.69
N PRO A 68 20.27 16.28 -0.52
CA PRO A 68 19.47 17.43 -0.95
C PRO A 68 18.10 17.05 -1.52
N ILE A 69 17.29 16.32 -0.74
CA ILE A 69 15.89 15.96 -0.98
C ILE A 69 15.16 15.82 0.35
N VAL A 70 13.84 15.86 0.32
CA VAL A 70 13.01 15.54 1.49
C VAL A 70 12.96 14.05 1.69
N VAL A 71 13.45 13.59 2.84
CA VAL A 71 13.40 12.19 3.28
C VAL A 71 12.96 12.15 4.73
N THR A 72 11.90 11.41 5.01
CA THR A 72 11.55 11.02 6.37
C THR A 72 12.22 9.67 6.64
N ALA A 73 13.22 9.65 7.50
CA ALA A 73 13.96 8.43 7.85
C ALA A 73 13.54 7.96 9.25
N LEU A 74 13.02 6.74 9.32
CA LEU A 74 12.46 6.10 10.51
C LEU A 74 13.37 4.93 10.90
N SER A 75 14.04 5.03 12.04
CA SER A 75 14.88 3.92 12.56
C SER A 75 13.99 2.76 13.03
N GLY A 76 14.54 1.54 13.03
CA GLY A 76 13.82 0.36 13.54
C GLY A 76 13.35 0.52 14.98
N GLU A 77 14.11 1.22 15.83
CA GLU A 77 13.70 1.56 17.19
C GLU A 77 12.44 2.43 17.21
N LEU A 78 12.40 3.50 16.40
CA LEU A 78 11.22 4.36 16.30
C LEU A 78 10.00 3.62 15.74
N LEU A 79 10.21 2.75 14.75
CA LEU A 79 9.14 1.92 14.17
C LEU A 79 8.56 0.97 15.23
N SER A 80 9.41 0.32 16.01
CA SER A 80 9.01 -0.53 17.14
C SER A 80 8.28 0.28 18.21
N ASP A 81 8.81 1.45 18.61
CA ASP A 81 8.20 2.32 19.62
C ASP A 81 6.81 2.83 19.18
N ALA A 82 6.62 3.10 17.89
CA ALA A 82 5.35 3.54 17.33
C ALA A 82 4.41 2.36 16.99
N GLY A 83 4.90 1.12 17.03
CA GLY A 83 4.16 -0.09 16.73
C GLY A 83 3.88 -0.29 15.25
N VAL A 84 4.76 0.17 14.42
CA VAL A 84 4.70 -0.06 12.98
C VAL A 84 5.07 -1.50 12.69
N GLN A 85 4.14 -2.27 12.17
CA GLN A 85 4.31 -3.67 11.79
C GLN A 85 4.23 -3.84 10.27
N ASP A 86 3.42 -2.99 9.61
CA ASP A 86 3.31 -2.97 8.15
C ASP A 86 3.41 -1.54 7.58
N ILE A 87 3.30 -1.42 6.25
CA ILE A 87 3.39 -0.13 5.54
C ILE A 87 2.19 0.78 5.87
N LYS A 88 1.02 0.24 6.23
CA LYS A 88 -0.16 1.04 6.60
C LYS A 88 0.10 1.86 7.86
N ASP A 89 0.79 1.26 8.83
CA ASP A 89 1.11 1.90 10.10
C ASP A 89 2.04 3.11 9.95
N LEU A 90 2.82 3.20 8.86
CA LEU A 90 3.71 4.33 8.56
C LEU A 90 2.98 5.67 8.54
N THR A 91 1.69 5.67 8.30
CA THR A 91 0.85 6.88 8.27
C THR A 91 0.90 7.65 9.61
N VAL A 92 1.10 6.95 10.74
CA VAL A 92 1.14 7.56 12.09
C VAL A 92 2.45 8.30 12.35
N VAL A 93 3.54 7.91 11.69
CA VAL A 93 4.89 8.47 11.91
C VAL A 93 5.44 9.25 10.72
N THR A 94 4.75 9.23 9.57
CA THR A 94 5.19 9.90 8.34
C THR A 94 4.21 11.00 7.93
N PRO A 95 4.52 12.29 8.14
CA PRO A 95 3.64 13.38 7.73
C PRO A 95 3.51 13.43 6.21
N GLY A 96 2.29 13.62 5.70
CA GLY A 96 2.01 13.69 4.27
C GLY A 96 1.92 12.34 3.55
N LEU A 97 2.11 11.22 4.26
CA LEU A 97 1.82 9.88 3.78
C LEU A 97 0.40 9.49 4.23
N LEU A 98 -0.39 8.98 3.29
CA LEU A 98 -1.69 8.36 3.55
C LEU A 98 -1.71 6.99 2.87
N VAL A 99 -1.99 5.93 3.63
CA VAL A 99 -2.16 4.58 3.11
C VAL A 99 -3.58 4.12 3.42
N THR A 100 -4.29 3.68 2.41
CA THR A 100 -5.68 3.19 2.54
C THR A 100 -5.84 1.89 1.79
N SER A 101 -6.73 1.04 2.28
CA SER A 101 -7.18 -0.18 1.59
C SER A 101 -8.65 -0.06 1.24
N SER A 102 -9.10 -0.72 0.19
CA SER A 102 -10.51 -0.88 -0.16
C SER A 102 -11.01 -2.29 0.19
N SER A 103 -11.78 -2.90 -0.68
CA SER A 103 -12.42 -4.21 -0.45
C SER A 103 -11.44 -5.40 -0.37
N LYS A 104 -10.17 -5.21 -0.65
CA LYS A 104 -9.14 -6.25 -0.54
C LYS A 104 -7.75 -5.64 -0.32
N GLN A 105 -6.85 -6.43 0.25
CA GLN A 105 -5.48 -5.98 0.52
C GLN A 105 -4.72 -5.61 -0.76
N ALA A 106 -4.93 -6.37 -1.83
CA ALA A 106 -4.35 -6.07 -3.15
C ALA A 106 -4.60 -4.63 -3.61
N ASN A 107 -5.72 -4.03 -3.18
CA ASN A 107 -6.12 -2.67 -3.51
C ASN A 107 -5.54 -1.60 -2.57
N THR A 108 -4.57 -1.94 -1.73
CA THR A 108 -3.92 -0.95 -0.86
C THR A 108 -3.11 0.05 -1.68
N THR A 109 -3.25 1.31 -1.31
CA THR A 109 -2.62 2.44 -2.02
C THR A 109 -1.93 3.37 -1.05
N ALA A 110 -0.67 3.69 -1.34
CA ALA A 110 0.09 4.75 -0.68
C ALA A 110 -0.01 6.05 -1.48
N ARG A 111 -0.16 7.18 -0.77
CA ARG A 111 -0.22 8.54 -1.33
C ARG A 111 0.73 9.44 -0.59
N ILE A 112 1.48 10.25 -1.33
CA ILE A 112 2.40 11.26 -0.77
C ILE A 112 1.98 12.64 -1.27
N ARG A 113 1.80 13.61 -0.37
CA ARG A 113 1.33 14.97 -0.70
C ARG A 113 -0.02 14.98 -1.44
N GLY A 114 -0.89 13.98 -1.16
CA GLY A 114 -2.17 13.78 -1.83
C GLY A 114 -2.10 13.06 -3.19
N ILE A 115 -0.92 12.76 -3.71
CA ILE A 115 -0.74 12.04 -4.98
C ILE A 115 -0.56 10.55 -4.73
N GLY A 116 -1.36 9.74 -5.41
CA GLY A 116 -1.31 8.28 -5.41
C GLY A 116 -2.39 7.69 -6.31
N THR A 117 -2.27 6.41 -6.57
CA THR A 117 -3.17 5.66 -7.44
C THR A 117 -4.27 5.00 -6.61
N VAL A 118 -5.49 4.92 -7.14
CA VAL A 118 -6.54 4.09 -6.55
C VAL A 118 -6.32 2.64 -7.01
N GLY A 119 -6.17 1.70 -6.08
CA GLY A 119 -5.68 0.35 -6.31
C GLY A 119 -6.65 -0.64 -6.95
N ASP A 120 -7.89 -0.24 -7.28
CA ASP A 120 -8.94 -1.17 -7.74
C ASP A 120 -8.76 -1.70 -9.17
N ASN A 121 -7.77 -1.20 -9.90
CA ASN A 121 -7.42 -1.69 -11.23
C ASN A 121 -5.95 -2.14 -11.24
N PRO A 122 -5.66 -3.44 -11.27
CA PRO A 122 -4.28 -3.95 -11.19
C PRO A 122 -3.41 -3.62 -12.42
N GLY A 123 -4.03 -3.26 -13.57
CA GLY A 123 -3.31 -2.74 -14.74
C GLY A 123 -2.71 -1.35 -14.52
N LEU A 124 -3.16 -0.62 -13.49
CA LEU A 124 -2.68 0.70 -13.14
C LEU A 124 -1.50 0.61 -12.16
N GLU A 125 -0.34 1.12 -12.55
CA GLU A 125 0.85 1.14 -11.69
C GLU A 125 0.72 2.13 -10.51
N SER A 126 1.49 1.92 -9.44
CA SER A 126 1.50 2.83 -8.29
C SER A 126 2.22 4.14 -8.61
N SER A 127 1.79 5.26 -8.02
CA SER A 127 2.53 6.53 -8.09
C SER A 127 3.60 6.64 -6.98
N VAL A 128 3.44 5.87 -5.90
CA VAL A 128 4.43 5.70 -4.83
C VAL A 128 5.03 4.30 -4.95
N GLY A 129 6.33 4.22 -5.22
CA GLY A 129 7.03 2.94 -5.32
C GLY A 129 7.30 2.35 -3.93
N VAL A 130 7.30 1.03 -3.82
CA VAL A 130 7.79 0.32 -2.63
C VAL A 130 8.99 -0.53 -3.04
N VAL A 131 10.08 -0.39 -2.29
CA VAL A 131 11.33 -1.11 -2.51
C VAL A 131 11.77 -1.73 -1.20
N ILE A 132 12.05 -3.04 -1.18
CA ILE A 132 12.51 -3.77 0.01
C ILE A 132 13.88 -4.38 -0.30
N ASP A 133 14.91 -3.97 0.44
CA ASP A 133 16.31 -4.38 0.24
C ASP A 133 16.78 -4.23 -1.22
N GLY A 134 16.34 -3.14 -1.88
CA GLY A 134 16.67 -2.83 -3.27
C GLY A 134 15.77 -3.53 -4.31
N VAL A 135 14.86 -4.42 -3.90
CA VAL A 135 13.93 -5.13 -4.78
C VAL A 135 12.62 -4.34 -4.92
N PRO A 136 12.26 -3.87 -6.12
CA PRO A 136 11.00 -3.18 -6.35
C PRO A 136 9.79 -4.12 -6.24
N ARG A 137 8.68 -3.61 -5.73
CA ARG A 137 7.39 -4.30 -5.67
C ARG A 137 6.49 -3.84 -6.83
N ALA A 138 5.74 -4.77 -7.42
CA ALA A 138 4.90 -4.50 -8.60
C ALA A 138 3.81 -3.46 -8.33
N ARG A 139 3.16 -3.57 -7.17
CA ARG A 139 2.10 -2.66 -6.70
C ARG A 139 2.23 -2.42 -5.20
N ASN A 140 1.57 -1.41 -4.65
CA ASN A 140 1.57 -1.17 -3.20
C ASN A 140 0.97 -2.38 -2.46
N GLY A 141 -0.14 -2.92 -2.93
CA GLY A 141 -0.85 -4.05 -2.30
C GLY A 141 -0.04 -5.35 -2.20
N VAL A 142 0.96 -5.54 -3.07
CA VAL A 142 1.90 -6.69 -3.03
C VAL A 142 3.07 -6.47 -2.06
N SER A 143 3.01 -5.47 -1.19
CA SER A 143 4.15 -5.08 -0.34
C SER A 143 3.88 -5.33 1.14
N PHE A 144 2.75 -5.95 1.47
CA PHE A 144 2.34 -6.18 2.84
C PHE A 144 2.75 -7.58 3.28
N GLY A 145 3.59 -7.61 4.28
CA GLY A 145 4.06 -8.81 4.94
C GLY A 145 4.94 -8.40 6.10
N ASP A 146 4.98 -9.19 7.15
CA ASP A 146 5.90 -8.97 8.25
C ASP A 146 7.31 -9.37 7.82
N LEU A 147 8.20 -8.40 7.82
CA LEU A 147 9.58 -8.56 7.36
C LEU A 147 10.56 -8.92 8.48
N GLY A 148 10.08 -9.05 9.73
CA GLY A 148 10.91 -9.19 10.91
C GLY A 148 11.54 -7.85 11.33
N GLU A 149 12.72 -7.88 11.91
CA GLU A 149 13.40 -6.66 12.34
C GLU A 149 13.83 -5.80 11.14
N ILE A 150 13.30 -4.59 11.11
CA ILE A 150 13.65 -3.55 10.14
C ILE A 150 14.81 -2.72 10.70
N GLU A 151 15.81 -2.42 9.87
CA GLU A 151 16.86 -1.49 10.24
C GLU A 151 16.36 -0.06 10.18
N ARG A 152 15.69 0.30 9.05
CA ARG A 152 15.06 1.60 8.84
C ARG A 152 14.10 1.59 7.67
N ILE A 153 13.18 2.56 7.66
CA ILE A 153 12.36 2.89 6.49
C ILE A 153 12.65 4.33 6.09
N GLU A 154 12.84 4.53 4.80
CA GLU A 154 13.10 5.85 4.20
C GLU A 154 11.91 6.20 3.30
N VAL A 155 11.16 7.24 3.63
CA VAL A 155 10.09 7.77 2.77
C VAL A 155 10.61 8.98 2.02
N LEU A 156 10.90 8.78 0.73
CA LEU A 156 11.39 9.81 -0.18
C LEU A 156 10.20 10.48 -0.84
N LYS A 157 10.05 11.79 -0.64
CA LYS A 157 8.91 12.55 -1.13
C LYS A 157 9.24 13.28 -2.43
N GLY A 158 8.29 13.29 -3.37
CA GLY A 158 8.49 13.81 -4.73
C GLY A 158 9.11 12.79 -5.69
N PRO A 159 9.23 13.14 -6.99
CA PRO A 159 9.63 12.20 -8.03
C PRO A 159 11.03 11.60 -7.80
N GLN A 160 11.12 10.26 -7.87
CA GLN A 160 12.35 9.49 -7.72
C GLN A 160 12.72 8.68 -8.98
N GLY A 161 12.15 9.04 -10.12
CA GLY A 161 12.28 8.29 -11.39
C GLY A 161 13.70 8.01 -11.83
N THR A 162 14.65 8.91 -11.54
CA THR A 162 16.06 8.77 -11.96
C THR A 162 16.73 7.52 -11.39
N LEU A 163 16.55 7.24 -10.10
CA LEU A 163 17.23 6.14 -9.42
C LEU A 163 16.34 4.92 -9.19
N PHE A 164 15.07 5.14 -8.86
CA PHE A 164 14.14 4.07 -8.54
C PHE A 164 13.27 3.63 -9.75
N GLY A 165 13.24 4.45 -10.81
CA GLY A 165 12.59 4.10 -12.07
C GLY A 165 11.11 4.46 -12.12
N LYS A 166 10.35 3.74 -12.94
CA LYS A 166 8.91 3.94 -13.12
C LYS A 166 8.15 3.72 -11.81
N SER A 167 6.89 4.14 -11.78
CA SER A 167 6.00 3.96 -10.60
C SER A 167 6.48 4.70 -9.34
N THR A 168 7.26 5.78 -9.50
CA THR A 168 7.80 6.61 -8.42
C THR A 168 7.57 8.10 -8.66
N SER A 169 6.46 8.44 -9.35
CA SER A 169 6.13 9.84 -9.71
C SER A 169 5.80 10.70 -8.48
N ALA A 170 5.27 10.11 -7.40
CA ALA A 170 4.97 10.81 -6.15
C ALA A 170 6.00 10.60 -5.04
N GLY A 171 6.74 9.48 -5.07
CA GLY A 171 7.75 9.15 -4.08
C GLY A 171 8.10 7.68 -4.00
N VAL A 172 8.87 7.33 -2.96
CA VAL A 172 9.29 5.94 -2.69
C VAL A 172 9.25 5.65 -1.19
N ILE A 173 8.74 4.48 -0.83
CA ILE A 173 8.92 3.86 0.49
C ILE A 173 10.03 2.82 0.32
N ASN A 174 11.21 3.10 0.86
CA ASN A 174 12.38 2.23 0.79
C ASN A 174 12.60 1.57 2.15
N VAL A 175 12.39 0.27 2.22
CA VAL A 175 12.51 -0.55 3.42
C VAL A 175 13.86 -1.26 3.41
N ILE A 176 14.62 -1.09 4.47
CA ILE A 176 15.90 -1.76 4.67
C ILE A 176 15.76 -2.68 5.89
N THR A 177 15.87 -3.99 5.68
CA THR A 177 15.83 -4.98 6.75
C THR A 177 17.20 -5.13 7.39
N LYS A 178 17.25 -5.58 8.66
CA LYS A 178 18.53 -5.87 9.30
C LYS A 178 19.21 -7.05 8.61
N LYS A 179 20.50 -6.90 8.33
CA LYS A 179 21.35 -7.97 7.79
C LYS A 179 21.64 -9.03 8.89
N PRO A 180 22.01 -10.27 8.53
CA PRO A 180 22.49 -11.27 9.47
C PRO A 180 23.66 -10.76 10.35
N SER A 181 23.57 -10.97 11.67
CA SER A 181 24.57 -10.56 12.68
C SER A 181 25.78 -11.48 12.72
N ASP A 182 26.93 -10.96 13.14
CA ASP A 182 28.14 -11.74 13.43
C ASP A 182 28.16 -12.28 14.87
N GLU A 183 27.19 -11.89 15.69
CA GLU A 183 26.95 -12.39 17.04
C GLU A 183 25.63 -13.18 17.07
N LEU A 184 25.59 -14.23 17.90
CA LEU A 184 24.37 -15.02 18.07
C LEU A 184 23.35 -14.21 18.88
N GLU A 185 22.25 -13.87 18.26
CA GLU A 185 21.14 -13.20 18.89
C GLU A 185 19.85 -13.95 18.59
N SER A 186 18.91 -13.95 19.53
CA SER A 186 17.58 -14.49 19.32
C SER A 186 16.52 -13.67 20.03
N ILE A 187 15.36 -13.55 19.39
CA ILE A 187 14.19 -12.85 19.92
C ILE A 187 13.01 -13.80 19.80
N PHE A 188 12.24 -13.88 20.87
CA PHE A 188 10.96 -14.56 20.89
C PHE A 188 9.90 -13.61 21.44
N GLU A 189 8.76 -13.50 20.75
CA GLU A 189 7.68 -12.58 21.09
C GLU A 189 6.33 -13.28 21.14
N VAL A 190 5.49 -12.93 22.13
CA VAL A 190 4.08 -13.28 22.19
C VAL A 190 3.27 -12.03 22.54
N GLY A 191 2.33 -11.69 21.68
CA GLY A 191 1.38 -10.59 21.84
C GLY A 191 -0.05 -11.11 21.96
N ILE A 192 -0.85 -10.52 22.83
CA ILE A 192 -2.28 -10.77 22.97
C ILE A 192 -3.03 -9.44 23.07
N GLY A 193 -4.27 -9.37 22.56
CA GLY A 193 -5.07 -8.15 22.60
C GLY A 193 -6.58 -8.42 22.63
N ASN A 194 -7.35 -7.33 22.57
CA ASN A 194 -8.79 -7.44 22.35
C ASN A 194 -9.07 -7.96 20.93
N GLU A 195 -10.31 -8.22 20.58
CA GLU A 195 -10.75 -8.80 19.30
C GLU A 195 -9.99 -10.09 18.94
N GLY A 196 -9.65 -10.91 19.95
CA GLY A 196 -8.96 -12.18 19.75
C GLY A 196 -7.54 -12.06 19.18
N PHE A 197 -6.91 -10.89 19.22
CA PHE A 197 -5.56 -10.69 18.69
C PHE A 197 -4.55 -11.60 19.38
N LEU A 198 -3.83 -12.38 18.58
CA LEU A 198 -2.69 -13.21 18.96
C LEU A 198 -1.58 -13.06 17.95
N ARG A 199 -0.40 -12.72 18.43
CA ARG A 199 0.84 -12.71 17.64
C ARG A 199 1.90 -13.57 18.31
N THR A 200 2.60 -14.36 17.54
CA THR A 200 3.77 -15.11 17.99
C THR A 200 4.86 -14.99 16.94
N SER A 201 6.03 -14.50 17.32
CA SER A 201 7.18 -14.44 16.41
C SER A 201 8.44 -14.97 17.06
N ALA A 202 9.35 -15.43 16.20
CA ALA A 202 10.67 -15.88 16.61
C ALA A 202 11.71 -15.48 15.56
N GLU A 203 12.84 -15.00 16.03
CA GLU A 203 13.97 -14.67 15.20
C GLU A 203 15.26 -15.21 15.80
N VAL A 204 16.16 -15.69 14.94
CA VAL A 204 17.51 -16.05 15.29
C VAL A 204 18.48 -15.57 14.22
N THR A 205 19.56 -14.93 14.63
CA THR A 205 20.64 -14.49 13.75
C THR A 205 22.00 -14.83 14.36
N GLY A 206 23.02 -15.07 13.53
CA GLY A 206 24.36 -15.33 14.03
C GLY A 206 25.30 -15.95 13.00
N PRO A 207 26.58 -16.13 13.40
CA PRO A 207 27.62 -16.69 12.55
C PRO A 207 27.42 -18.20 12.36
N LEU A 208 27.39 -18.65 11.10
CA LEU A 208 27.42 -20.06 10.71
C LEU A 208 28.87 -20.53 10.46
N SER A 209 29.73 -19.60 10.07
CA SER A 209 31.19 -19.80 9.94
C SER A 209 31.90 -18.44 10.06
N LYS A 210 33.20 -18.40 9.83
CA LYS A 210 33.99 -17.14 9.84
C LYS A 210 33.61 -16.14 8.73
N THR A 211 32.96 -16.60 7.68
CA THR A 211 32.64 -15.83 6.49
C THR A 211 31.19 -15.98 6.08
N VAL A 212 30.36 -16.58 6.93
CA VAL A 212 28.94 -16.79 6.66
C VAL A 212 28.16 -16.55 7.94
N SER A 213 27.22 -15.64 7.89
CA SER A 213 26.19 -15.44 8.91
C SER A 213 24.80 -15.66 8.32
N GLY A 214 23.86 -16.01 9.18
CA GLY A 214 22.49 -16.31 8.79
C GLY A 214 21.49 -15.64 9.71
N ARG A 215 20.28 -15.40 9.18
CA ARG A 215 19.10 -14.91 9.90
C ARG A 215 17.90 -15.72 9.48
N LEU A 216 17.07 -16.10 10.43
CA LEU A 216 15.78 -16.75 10.21
C LEU A 216 14.75 -16.10 11.12
N PHE A 217 13.68 -15.63 10.50
CA PHE A 217 12.51 -15.03 11.15
C PHE A 217 11.27 -15.83 10.78
N GLY A 218 10.32 -15.94 11.73
CA GLY A 218 8.99 -16.48 11.48
C GLY A 218 7.96 -15.84 12.39
N VAL A 219 6.76 -15.63 11.88
CA VAL A 219 5.63 -15.05 12.61
C VAL A 219 4.35 -15.79 12.26
N TYR A 220 3.47 -15.90 13.24
CA TYR A 220 2.05 -16.19 13.10
C TYR A 220 1.26 -15.09 13.80
N GLU A 221 0.22 -14.59 13.14
CA GLU A 221 -0.66 -13.57 13.68
C GLU A 221 -2.09 -13.86 13.28
N GLU A 222 -3.01 -13.69 14.23
CA GLU A 222 -4.46 -13.77 14.00
C GLU A 222 -5.18 -12.66 14.75
N ARG A 223 -6.32 -12.23 14.20
CA ARG A 223 -7.24 -11.31 14.84
C ARG A 223 -8.67 -11.59 14.38
N GLY A 224 -9.61 -11.57 15.31
CA GLY A 224 -11.05 -11.64 15.05
C GLY A 224 -11.62 -10.40 14.35
N GLY A 225 -12.88 -10.45 14.03
CA GLY A 225 -13.57 -9.40 13.28
C GLY A 225 -13.67 -8.06 14.01
N LEU A 226 -13.74 -6.99 13.23
CA LEU A 226 -13.92 -5.62 13.74
C LEU A 226 -15.33 -5.08 13.49
N LEU A 227 -16.15 -5.77 12.69
CA LEU A 227 -17.54 -5.46 12.41
C LEU A 227 -18.39 -6.71 12.58
N ASP A 228 -19.53 -6.54 13.24
CA ASP A 228 -20.60 -7.56 13.23
C ASP A 228 -21.25 -7.62 11.85
N VAL A 229 -21.66 -8.81 11.40
CA VAL A 229 -22.38 -9.00 10.14
C VAL A 229 -23.77 -9.55 10.40
N LYS A 230 -24.79 -8.83 9.90
CA LYS A 230 -26.16 -9.33 9.81
C LYS A 230 -26.36 -10.07 8.50
N THR A 231 -26.45 -11.37 8.60
CA THR A 231 -26.61 -12.25 7.44
C THR A 231 -28.04 -12.22 6.91
N GLY A 232 -28.18 -12.01 5.60
CA GLY A 232 -29.43 -12.19 4.87
C GLY A 232 -29.73 -13.66 4.55
N ASN A 233 -30.60 -13.88 3.56
CA ASN A 233 -30.84 -15.20 2.98
C ASN A 233 -29.68 -15.58 2.05
N GLY A 234 -28.73 -16.33 2.54
CA GLY A 234 -27.56 -16.73 1.73
C GLY A 234 -26.72 -17.81 2.41
N PRO A 235 -25.61 -18.23 1.77
CA PRO A 235 -24.73 -19.25 2.31
C PRO A 235 -23.80 -18.74 3.43
N ARG A 236 -23.64 -17.43 3.64
CA ARG A 236 -22.75 -16.89 4.68
C ARG A 236 -23.12 -17.41 6.06
N THR A 237 -22.13 -17.88 6.79
CA THR A 237 -22.26 -18.40 8.15
C THR A 237 -21.52 -17.58 9.20
N GLU A 238 -20.53 -16.78 8.76
CA GLU A 238 -19.73 -15.93 9.64
C GLU A 238 -20.54 -14.70 10.06
N ASP A 239 -20.49 -14.35 11.34
CA ASP A 239 -21.21 -13.23 11.96
C ASP A 239 -20.29 -12.02 12.24
N GLU A 240 -19.01 -12.10 11.84
CA GLU A 240 -18.02 -11.02 11.91
C GLU A 240 -17.31 -10.87 10.57
N THR A 241 -16.65 -9.73 10.34
CA THR A 241 -15.78 -9.48 9.18
C THR A 241 -14.59 -8.59 9.55
N ILE A 242 -13.61 -8.46 8.65
CA ILE A 242 -12.30 -7.80 8.86
C ILE A 242 -11.48 -8.63 9.86
N GLN A 243 -11.60 -9.95 9.77
CA GLN A 243 -10.74 -10.91 10.48
C GLN A 243 -9.66 -11.44 9.56
N TYR A 244 -8.54 -11.84 10.13
CA TYR A 244 -7.44 -12.44 9.38
C TYR A 244 -6.60 -13.38 10.23
N ASP A 245 -5.94 -14.31 9.56
CA ASP A 245 -4.77 -14.99 10.07
C ASP A 245 -3.70 -15.09 8.96
N PHE A 246 -2.44 -15.02 9.36
CA PHE A 246 -1.33 -15.22 8.44
C PHE A 246 -0.11 -15.81 9.14
N TYR A 247 0.73 -16.44 8.35
CA TYR A 247 2.09 -16.73 8.76
C TYR A 247 3.09 -16.25 7.71
N SER A 248 4.25 -15.81 8.19
CA SER A 248 5.35 -15.40 7.33
C SER A 248 6.66 -16.00 7.82
N VAL A 249 7.52 -16.37 6.88
CA VAL A 249 8.87 -16.88 7.15
C VAL A 249 9.85 -16.17 6.24
N ARG A 250 10.97 -15.67 6.79
CA ARG A 250 12.06 -15.04 6.05
C ARG A 250 13.40 -15.60 6.46
N GLY A 251 14.23 -15.98 5.50
CA GLY A 251 15.59 -16.43 5.67
C GLY A 251 16.59 -15.58 4.92
N GLN A 252 17.75 -15.28 5.53
CA GLN A 252 18.84 -14.55 4.92
C GLN A 252 20.17 -15.25 5.20
N LEU A 253 21.07 -15.25 4.20
CA LEU A 253 22.44 -15.71 4.32
C LEU A 253 23.39 -14.64 3.78
N ARG A 254 24.31 -14.17 4.62
CA ARG A 254 25.34 -13.22 4.27
C ARG A 254 26.68 -13.96 4.16
N PHE A 255 27.33 -13.84 3.00
CA PHE A 255 28.63 -14.41 2.70
C PHE A 255 29.63 -13.28 2.51
N GLU A 256 30.71 -13.28 3.29
CA GLU A 256 31.83 -12.34 3.25
C GLU A 256 33.15 -13.09 2.99
N PRO A 257 33.37 -13.61 1.77
CA PRO A 257 34.59 -14.39 1.49
C PRO A 257 35.86 -13.55 1.55
N SER A 258 35.77 -12.23 1.43
CA SER A 258 36.83 -11.25 1.64
C SER A 258 36.24 -9.93 2.12
N SER A 259 37.09 -9.00 2.59
CA SER A 259 36.68 -7.64 2.97
C SER A 259 36.08 -6.82 1.81
N ASP A 260 36.26 -7.24 0.58
CA ASP A 260 35.87 -6.50 -0.61
C ASP A 260 34.64 -7.08 -1.30
N LEU A 261 34.10 -8.21 -0.79
CA LEU A 261 32.96 -8.90 -1.39
C LEU A 261 31.96 -9.35 -0.33
N GLU A 262 30.73 -8.82 -0.42
CA GLU A 262 29.57 -9.27 0.32
C GLU A 262 28.54 -9.84 -0.65
N ILE A 263 27.89 -10.95 -0.28
CA ILE A 263 26.77 -11.56 -0.99
C ILE A 263 25.67 -11.82 0.02
N LEU A 264 24.53 -11.17 -0.15
CA LEU A 264 23.34 -11.38 0.67
C LEU A 264 22.29 -12.13 -0.16
N LEU A 265 21.93 -13.32 0.28
CA LEU A 265 20.81 -14.10 -0.28
C LEU A 265 19.64 -13.99 0.68
N SER A 266 18.45 -13.71 0.14
CA SER A 266 17.21 -13.62 0.91
C SER A 266 16.12 -14.44 0.25
N ALA A 267 15.28 -15.07 1.07
CA ALA A 267 14.06 -15.76 0.65
C ALA A 267 12.96 -15.53 1.68
N ASP A 268 11.74 -15.32 1.22
CA ASP A 268 10.57 -15.12 2.08
C ASP A 268 9.34 -15.82 1.50
N TYR A 269 8.42 -16.17 2.41
CA TYR A 269 7.11 -16.74 2.09
C TYR A 269 6.08 -16.22 3.08
N THR A 270 4.93 -15.81 2.60
CA THR A 270 3.77 -15.38 3.39
C THR A 270 2.52 -16.05 2.83
N ASP A 271 1.68 -16.56 3.72
CA ASP A 271 0.35 -17.09 3.42
C ASP A 271 -0.62 -16.41 4.37
N ARG A 272 -1.70 -15.87 3.82
CA ARG A 272 -2.67 -15.05 4.54
C ARG A 272 -4.08 -15.39 4.09
N GLU A 273 -4.97 -15.61 5.07
CA GLU A 273 -6.40 -15.80 4.88
C GLU A 273 -7.16 -14.68 5.61
N GLU A 274 -8.16 -14.11 4.96
CA GLU A 274 -8.96 -13.01 5.50
C GLU A 274 -10.44 -13.21 5.16
N ASP A 275 -11.34 -12.81 6.05
CA ASP A 275 -12.70 -12.41 5.66
C ASP A 275 -12.71 -10.86 5.66
N CYS A 276 -12.58 -10.27 4.51
CA CYS A 276 -12.41 -8.82 4.32
C CYS A 276 -12.90 -8.38 2.94
N CYS A 277 -13.51 -7.28 2.81
CA CYS A 277 -14.01 -6.31 3.78
C CYS A 277 -15.44 -5.99 3.39
N MET A 278 -16.37 -6.12 4.32
CA MET A 278 -17.73 -5.62 4.13
C MET A 278 -17.75 -4.12 4.35
N GLY A 279 -18.50 -3.42 3.52
CA GLY A 279 -18.75 -1.99 3.70
C GLY A 279 -19.98 -1.75 4.54
N ASP A 280 -19.97 -0.68 5.31
CA ASP A 280 -21.14 -0.20 6.03
C ASP A 280 -21.82 0.95 5.27
N TYR A 281 -23.11 1.19 5.53
CA TYR A 281 -23.87 2.22 4.80
C TYR A 281 -23.75 3.59 5.47
N ILE A 282 -23.35 4.59 4.68
CA ILE A 282 -23.43 6.02 5.05
C ILE A 282 -24.76 6.62 4.59
N ALA A 283 -25.24 6.21 3.42
CA ALA A 283 -26.49 6.70 2.85
C ALA A 283 -27.23 5.58 2.14
N VAL A 284 -28.55 5.57 2.27
CA VAL A 284 -29.46 4.59 1.69
C VAL A 284 -30.40 5.28 0.71
N ASP A 285 -30.52 4.74 -0.50
CA ASP A 285 -31.47 5.24 -1.49
C ASP A 285 -32.93 5.03 -1.01
N PRO A 286 -33.74 6.09 -0.89
CA PRO A 286 -35.07 5.97 -0.35
C PRO A 286 -36.05 5.17 -1.22
N ALA A 287 -35.74 4.96 -2.51
CA ALA A 287 -36.57 4.17 -3.42
C ALA A 287 -36.15 2.70 -3.48
N ARG A 288 -34.85 2.42 -3.38
CA ARG A 288 -34.29 1.07 -3.49
C ARG A 288 -34.07 0.39 -2.15
N GLY A 289 -33.76 1.14 -1.09
CA GLY A 289 -33.57 0.60 0.26
C GLY A 289 -34.71 -0.28 0.76
N PRO A 290 -36.02 0.11 0.60
CA PRO A 290 -37.13 -0.75 0.97
C PRO A 290 -37.18 -2.08 0.19
N LEU A 291 -36.69 -2.12 -1.04
CA LEU A 291 -36.61 -3.34 -1.85
C LEU A 291 -35.50 -4.25 -1.35
N ILE A 292 -34.31 -3.71 -1.03
CA ILE A 292 -33.23 -4.45 -0.39
C ILE A 292 -33.71 -5.05 0.94
N THR A 293 -34.37 -4.27 1.79
CA THR A 293 -34.94 -4.72 3.06
C THR A 293 -35.94 -5.87 2.86
N LEU A 294 -36.75 -5.81 1.80
CA LEU A 294 -37.72 -6.89 1.48
C LEU A 294 -37.02 -8.18 1.09
N LEU A 295 -35.88 -8.10 0.36
CA LEU A 295 -35.14 -9.25 -0.14
C LEU A 295 -34.19 -9.83 0.91
N ALA A 296 -33.68 -9.01 1.83
CA ALA A 296 -32.69 -9.40 2.80
C ALA A 296 -33.08 -10.67 3.60
N GLY A 297 -34.26 -10.73 4.14
CA GLY A 297 -34.69 -11.91 4.93
C GLY A 297 -33.73 -12.21 6.10
N GLY A 298 -33.91 -13.36 6.76
CA GLY A 298 -32.99 -13.83 7.80
C GLY A 298 -32.72 -12.78 8.88
N ASP A 299 -31.49 -12.70 9.35
CA ASP A 299 -31.02 -11.68 10.32
C ASP A 299 -30.80 -10.30 9.68
N GLY A 300 -30.74 -10.24 8.35
CA GLY A 300 -30.63 -9.01 7.57
C GLY A 300 -31.94 -8.26 7.36
N ALA A 301 -33.02 -8.61 8.07
CA ALA A 301 -34.34 -8.01 7.88
C ALA A 301 -34.41 -6.51 8.13
N SER A 302 -33.49 -5.93 8.87
CA SER A 302 -33.37 -4.46 9.02
C SER A 302 -32.52 -3.81 7.94
N ALA A 303 -31.75 -4.56 7.21
CA ALA A 303 -30.94 -4.30 6.04
C ALA A 303 -29.99 -3.06 6.07
N PHE A 304 -30.10 -2.19 7.06
CA PHE A 304 -29.26 -0.99 7.15
C PHE A 304 -29.01 -0.59 8.61
N PRO A 305 -27.81 -0.13 8.99
CA PRO A 305 -27.49 0.36 10.33
C PRO A 305 -28.26 1.65 10.63
N ILE A 306 -28.40 1.97 11.89
CA ILE A 306 -28.98 3.25 12.36
C ILE A 306 -27.91 4.34 12.27
N ASP A 307 -26.68 4.00 12.68
CA ASP A 307 -25.48 4.84 12.61
C ASP A 307 -24.39 4.03 11.86
N PRO A 308 -23.68 4.61 10.89
CA PRO A 308 -22.60 3.93 10.20
C PRO A 308 -21.51 3.40 11.15
N PHE A 309 -21.30 4.05 12.30
CA PHE A 309 -20.31 3.67 13.30
C PHE A 309 -20.84 2.70 14.38
N ASP A 310 -22.07 2.19 14.25
CA ASP A 310 -22.54 1.03 15.03
C ASP A 310 -21.76 -0.25 14.71
N ARG A 311 -20.92 -0.24 13.66
CA ARG A 311 -20.06 -1.33 13.20
C ARG A 311 -20.84 -2.60 12.90
N VAL A 312 -21.94 -2.46 12.16
CA VAL A 312 -22.82 -3.55 11.75
C VAL A 312 -22.97 -3.54 10.24
N ALA A 313 -22.24 -4.39 9.56
CA ALA A 313 -22.39 -4.62 8.13
C ALA A 313 -23.53 -5.59 7.81
N PHE A 314 -24.00 -5.58 6.57
CA PHE A 314 -25.05 -6.45 6.07
C PHE A 314 -24.55 -7.19 4.83
N ALA A 315 -24.59 -8.53 4.86
CA ALA A 315 -24.13 -9.35 3.76
C ALA A 315 -24.87 -10.68 3.74
N ASN A 316 -24.83 -11.38 2.61
CA ASN A 316 -25.35 -12.74 2.50
C ASN A 316 -24.33 -13.72 1.89
N ARG A 317 -23.20 -13.21 1.41
CA ARG A 317 -22.06 -13.97 0.87
C ARG A 317 -20.80 -13.69 1.67
N ASP A 318 -19.86 -14.63 1.64
CA ASP A 318 -18.56 -14.47 2.27
C ASP A 318 -17.67 -13.49 1.47
N ALA A 319 -16.71 -12.87 2.15
CA ALA A 319 -15.68 -12.02 1.55
C ALA A 319 -14.29 -12.61 1.80
N THR A 320 -14.19 -13.93 1.63
CA THR A 320 -12.94 -14.68 1.82
C THR A 320 -11.87 -14.19 0.85
N GLN A 321 -10.69 -13.91 1.35
CA GLN A 321 -9.51 -13.57 0.56
C GLN A 321 -8.35 -14.44 0.98
N THR A 322 -7.63 -14.94 0.00
CA THR A 322 -6.42 -15.72 0.19
C THR A 322 -5.26 -15.00 -0.49
N THR A 323 -4.13 -14.86 0.19
CA THR A 323 -2.93 -14.26 -0.41
C THR A 323 -1.73 -15.17 -0.17
N GLU A 324 -1.07 -15.56 -1.24
CA GLU A 324 0.21 -16.27 -1.21
C GLU A 324 1.28 -15.38 -1.83
N ASP A 325 2.38 -15.12 -1.12
CA ASP A 325 3.50 -14.31 -1.58
C ASP A 325 4.82 -15.01 -1.26
N TRP A 326 5.67 -15.20 -2.25
CA TRP A 326 7.02 -15.68 -2.02
C TRP A 326 8.04 -15.03 -2.94
N GLY A 327 9.26 -14.92 -2.48
CA GLY A 327 10.32 -14.34 -3.27
C GLY A 327 11.71 -14.79 -2.87
N VAL A 328 12.63 -14.63 -3.81
CA VAL A 328 14.05 -14.84 -3.60
C VAL A 328 14.84 -13.68 -4.19
N SER A 329 15.92 -13.29 -3.51
CA SER A 329 16.83 -12.27 -4.02
C SER A 329 18.29 -12.56 -3.71
N ALA A 330 19.18 -12.03 -4.56
CA ALA A 330 20.62 -12.04 -4.35
C ALA A 330 21.15 -10.62 -4.55
N ASN A 331 21.74 -10.05 -3.51
CA ASN A 331 22.45 -8.77 -3.55
C ASN A 331 23.96 -9.07 -3.43
N ILE A 332 24.75 -8.59 -4.39
CA ILE A 332 26.20 -8.75 -4.46
C ILE A 332 26.82 -7.35 -4.47
N GLU A 333 27.65 -7.06 -3.47
CA GLU A 333 28.41 -5.82 -3.35
C GLU A 333 29.91 -6.15 -3.41
N TRP A 334 30.57 -5.63 -4.43
CA TRP A 334 31.99 -5.89 -4.67
C TRP A 334 32.79 -4.60 -4.85
N GLN A 335 33.72 -4.35 -3.92
CA GLN A 335 34.71 -3.28 -4.03
C GLN A 335 35.78 -3.68 -5.05
N SER A 336 35.56 -3.25 -6.29
CA SER A 336 36.48 -3.52 -7.38
C SER A 336 37.55 -2.43 -7.53
N GLY A 337 38.58 -2.66 -8.30
CA GLY A 337 39.59 -1.61 -8.60
C GLY A 337 39.04 -0.44 -9.44
N LEU A 338 37.80 -0.53 -9.95
CA LEU A 338 37.12 0.52 -10.71
C LEU A 338 36.09 1.27 -9.84
N GLY A 339 35.73 0.75 -8.68
CA GLY A 339 34.68 1.24 -7.80
C GLY A 339 33.84 0.10 -7.25
N GLU A 340 32.77 0.43 -6.55
CA GLU A 340 31.78 -0.52 -6.01
C GLU A 340 30.83 -1.00 -7.10
N LEU A 341 30.84 -2.30 -7.35
CA LEU A 341 29.88 -2.97 -8.21
C LEU A 341 28.78 -3.58 -7.36
N THR A 342 27.54 -3.17 -7.59
CA THR A 342 26.35 -3.75 -6.97
C THR A 342 25.53 -4.49 -8.03
N SER A 343 25.12 -5.72 -7.71
CA SER A 343 24.20 -6.53 -8.53
C SER A 343 23.06 -7.03 -7.68
N ILE A 344 21.81 -6.68 -8.05
CA ILE A 344 20.60 -7.12 -7.35
C ILE A 344 19.75 -7.90 -8.35
N THR A 345 19.57 -9.18 -8.07
CA THR A 345 18.73 -10.09 -8.86
C THR A 345 17.59 -10.57 -7.98
N SER A 346 16.36 -10.53 -8.46
CA SER A 346 15.19 -11.01 -7.71
C SER A 346 14.17 -11.70 -8.60
N TYR A 347 13.43 -12.62 -7.99
CA TYR A 347 12.19 -13.18 -8.50
C TYR A 347 11.15 -13.20 -7.39
N ARG A 348 9.93 -12.80 -7.70
CA ARG A 348 8.78 -12.82 -6.78
C ARG A 348 7.54 -13.29 -7.50
N ASP A 349 6.75 -14.06 -6.80
CA ASP A 349 5.44 -14.54 -7.21
C ASP A 349 4.43 -14.22 -6.11
N TRP A 350 3.33 -13.59 -6.48
CA TRP A 350 2.29 -13.15 -5.58
C TRP A 350 0.92 -13.41 -6.21
N GLU A 351 0.02 -13.96 -5.43
CA GLU A 351 -1.32 -14.32 -5.84
C GLU A 351 -2.33 -13.93 -4.76
N ASN A 352 -3.51 -13.44 -5.18
CA ASN A 352 -4.64 -13.16 -4.31
C ASN A 352 -5.94 -13.68 -4.93
N GLY A 353 -6.58 -14.65 -4.28
CA GLY A 353 -7.97 -15.02 -4.50
C GLY A 353 -8.89 -14.05 -3.76
N SER A 354 -10.01 -13.64 -4.37
CA SER A 354 -10.85 -12.55 -3.84
C SER A 354 -12.34 -12.87 -3.98
N GLY A 355 -12.93 -13.45 -2.93
CA GLY A 355 -14.38 -13.52 -2.71
C GLY A 355 -14.93 -12.16 -2.30
N GLN A 356 -16.16 -11.84 -2.65
CA GLN A 356 -16.81 -10.59 -2.29
C GLN A 356 -18.31 -10.68 -2.45
N ASP A 357 -19.04 -10.21 -1.45
CA ASP A 357 -20.43 -9.77 -1.61
C ASP A 357 -20.41 -8.42 -2.34
N THR A 358 -20.50 -8.49 -3.69
CA THR A 358 -20.19 -7.34 -4.56
C THR A 358 -21.23 -6.24 -4.48
N ASP A 359 -22.44 -6.55 -4.03
CA ASP A 359 -23.48 -5.54 -3.85
C ASP A 359 -23.46 -4.90 -2.46
N PHE A 360 -22.67 -5.44 -1.51
CA PHE A 360 -22.54 -4.94 -0.13
C PHE A 360 -23.89 -4.85 0.61
N SER A 361 -24.79 -5.83 0.39
CA SER A 361 -26.10 -5.84 1.03
C SER A 361 -26.49 -7.23 1.52
N ALA A 362 -27.53 -7.31 2.34
CA ALA A 362 -28.10 -8.57 2.77
C ALA A 362 -29.01 -9.26 1.70
N ALA A 363 -29.20 -8.64 0.54
CA ALA A 363 -29.91 -9.25 -0.59
C ALA A 363 -28.91 -9.94 -1.52
N ASP A 364 -29.25 -11.12 -2.02
CA ASP A 364 -28.37 -11.94 -2.88
C ASP A 364 -28.43 -11.45 -4.34
N LEU A 365 -27.68 -10.35 -4.63
CA LEU A 365 -27.71 -9.74 -5.96
C LEU A 365 -26.51 -10.15 -6.82
N TRP A 366 -25.28 -9.86 -6.37
CA TRP A 366 -24.05 -10.17 -7.07
C TRP A 366 -22.92 -10.54 -6.10
N TYR A 367 -22.13 -11.51 -6.51
CA TYR A 367 -20.96 -11.91 -5.72
C TYR A 367 -19.80 -12.35 -6.60
N ARG A 368 -18.62 -12.35 -6.01
CA ARG A 368 -17.40 -13.00 -6.50
C ARG A 368 -17.05 -14.15 -5.58
N ASP A 369 -16.48 -15.18 -6.16
CA ASP A 369 -15.93 -16.33 -5.47
C ASP A 369 -14.41 -16.27 -5.55
N ASP A 370 -13.70 -16.51 -4.44
CA ASP A 370 -12.24 -16.43 -4.34
C ASP A 370 -11.52 -17.52 -5.15
N GLU A 371 -12.19 -18.65 -5.43
CA GLU A 371 -11.64 -19.69 -6.30
C GLU A 371 -11.63 -19.26 -7.79
N THR A 372 -12.49 -18.32 -8.19
CA THR A 372 -12.67 -17.90 -9.58
C THR A 372 -12.24 -16.47 -9.87
N SER A 373 -12.17 -15.61 -8.86
CA SER A 373 -11.72 -14.21 -9.00
C SER A 373 -10.35 -14.04 -8.37
N ARG A 374 -9.34 -13.77 -9.21
CA ARG A 374 -7.95 -13.84 -8.81
C ARG A 374 -7.10 -12.80 -9.53
N ASP A 375 -6.14 -12.23 -8.81
CA ASP A 375 -5.05 -11.42 -9.35
C ASP A 375 -3.71 -12.08 -8.99
N ALA A 376 -2.81 -12.25 -9.98
CA ALA A 376 -1.48 -12.82 -9.77
C ALA A 376 -0.40 -11.99 -10.47
N PHE A 377 0.74 -11.80 -9.78
CA PHE A 377 1.92 -11.11 -10.30
C PHE A 377 3.14 -11.99 -10.18
N ALA A 378 3.85 -12.23 -11.28
CA ALA A 378 5.19 -12.77 -11.24
C ALA A 378 6.18 -11.74 -11.78
N THR A 379 7.22 -11.43 -11.01
CA THR A 379 8.18 -10.37 -11.34
C THR A 379 9.61 -10.87 -11.23
N PHE A 380 10.36 -10.76 -12.32
CA PHE A 380 11.81 -10.90 -12.33
C PHE A 380 12.46 -9.52 -12.46
N SER A 381 13.50 -9.22 -11.67
CA SER A 381 14.27 -7.98 -11.85
C SER A 381 15.77 -8.20 -11.71
N GLN A 382 16.54 -7.39 -12.46
CA GLN A 382 17.98 -7.33 -12.41
C GLN A 382 18.45 -5.88 -12.48
N GLU A 383 19.16 -5.44 -11.45
CA GLU A 383 19.91 -4.18 -11.46
C GLU A 383 21.41 -4.48 -11.41
N LEU A 384 22.17 -3.79 -12.24
CA LEU A 384 23.63 -3.79 -12.19
C LEU A 384 24.12 -2.35 -12.15
N ARG A 385 24.88 -1.99 -11.11
CA ARG A 385 25.33 -0.62 -10.84
C ARG A 385 26.79 -0.60 -10.52
N LEU A 386 27.52 0.37 -11.09
CA LEU A 386 28.89 0.69 -10.75
C LEU A 386 28.97 2.12 -10.22
N ALA A 387 29.51 2.29 -9.01
CA ALA A 387 29.68 3.57 -8.35
C ALA A 387 31.14 3.79 -7.95
N GLY A 388 31.59 5.04 -7.98
CA GLY A 388 32.92 5.41 -7.57
C GLY A 388 33.04 6.88 -7.19
N ALA A 389 34.14 7.23 -6.58
CA ALA A 389 34.47 8.59 -6.16
C ALA A 389 35.85 9.01 -6.64
N THR A 390 35.99 10.28 -6.93
CA THR A 390 37.26 10.99 -7.11
C THR A 390 37.28 12.17 -6.14
N ASP A 391 38.37 12.95 -6.12
CA ASP A 391 38.49 14.12 -5.22
C ASP A 391 37.30 15.12 -5.35
N ASN A 392 36.67 15.21 -6.53
CA ASN A 392 35.64 16.20 -6.80
C ASN A 392 34.38 15.66 -7.45
N VAL A 393 34.28 14.34 -7.71
CA VAL A 393 33.13 13.74 -8.38
C VAL A 393 32.81 12.40 -7.77
N ASP A 394 31.58 12.29 -7.25
CA ASP A 394 30.95 11.01 -6.95
C ASP A 394 30.09 10.62 -8.15
N TRP A 395 30.39 9.51 -8.78
CA TRP A 395 29.71 9.07 -9.99
C TRP A 395 29.06 7.71 -9.81
N GLN A 396 27.98 7.48 -10.54
CA GLN A 396 27.25 6.23 -10.58
C GLN A 396 26.63 6.02 -11.96
N VAL A 397 26.74 4.80 -12.49
CA VAL A 397 26.07 4.36 -13.70
C VAL A 397 25.44 3.00 -13.47
N GLY A 398 24.27 2.74 -14.05
CA GLY A 398 23.60 1.45 -13.88
C GLY A 398 22.71 1.10 -15.07
N VAL A 399 22.37 -0.18 -15.13
CA VAL A 399 21.36 -0.73 -16.02
C VAL A 399 20.33 -1.51 -15.21
N PHE A 400 19.10 -1.53 -15.69
CA PHE A 400 17.98 -2.21 -15.05
C PHE A 400 17.17 -2.95 -16.10
N TYR A 401 16.74 -4.15 -15.75
CA TYR A 401 15.77 -4.94 -16.49
C TYR A 401 14.73 -5.50 -15.52
N ALA A 402 13.46 -5.48 -15.90
CA ALA A 402 12.41 -6.22 -15.22
C ALA A 402 11.43 -6.80 -16.24
N ASN A 403 10.94 -8.00 -15.91
CA ASN A 403 9.82 -8.64 -16.59
C ASN A 403 8.73 -8.90 -15.55
N GLU A 404 7.52 -8.46 -15.83
CA GLU A 404 6.33 -8.64 -15.00
C GLU A 404 5.25 -9.33 -15.81
N THR A 405 4.64 -10.37 -15.25
CA THR A 405 3.39 -10.92 -15.73
C THR A 405 2.28 -10.59 -14.73
N LEU A 406 1.12 -10.24 -15.24
CA LEU A 406 -0.10 -10.02 -14.46
C LEU A 406 -1.21 -10.87 -15.08
N ASP A 407 -1.68 -11.84 -14.32
CA ASP A 407 -2.83 -12.66 -14.67
C ASP A 407 -4.01 -12.28 -13.79
N ARG A 408 -5.14 -11.96 -14.41
CA ARG A 408 -6.38 -11.61 -13.71
C ARG A 408 -7.55 -12.45 -14.23
N THR A 409 -8.31 -13.02 -13.32
CA THR A 409 -9.65 -13.51 -13.60
C THR A 409 -10.67 -12.71 -12.82
N ASP A 410 -11.75 -12.26 -13.47
CA ASP A 410 -12.81 -11.46 -12.84
C ASP A 410 -14.19 -12.07 -13.18
N PHE A 411 -14.67 -12.91 -12.29
CA PHE A 411 -15.95 -13.59 -12.41
C PHE A 411 -16.96 -12.96 -11.46
N ILE A 412 -18.05 -12.46 -12.01
CA ILE A 412 -19.19 -11.94 -11.25
C ILE A 412 -20.37 -12.84 -11.51
N THR A 413 -20.95 -13.36 -10.45
CA THR A 413 -22.10 -14.27 -10.50
C THR A 413 -23.36 -13.56 -10.04
N TYR A 414 -24.47 -13.80 -10.73
CA TYR A 414 -25.80 -13.34 -10.32
C TYR A 414 -26.27 -14.13 -9.10
N GLY A 415 -26.72 -13.44 -8.06
CA GLY A 415 -27.37 -14.03 -6.90
C GLY A 415 -28.86 -14.34 -7.17
N ASN A 416 -29.49 -15.04 -6.24
CA ASN A 416 -30.85 -15.54 -6.37
C ASN A 416 -31.91 -14.42 -6.39
N ASP A 417 -31.62 -13.26 -5.76
CA ASP A 417 -32.53 -12.13 -5.69
C ASP A 417 -32.38 -11.15 -6.87
N TYR A 418 -31.30 -11.30 -7.67
CA TYR A 418 -31.00 -10.35 -8.74
C TYR A 418 -32.15 -10.16 -9.73
N PHE A 419 -32.75 -11.26 -10.23
CA PHE A 419 -33.84 -11.19 -11.20
C PHE A 419 -35.04 -10.37 -10.68
N PHE A 420 -35.46 -10.65 -9.44
CA PHE A 420 -36.58 -9.95 -8.83
C PHE A 420 -36.25 -8.47 -8.59
N TYR A 421 -35.09 -8.20 -8.04
CA TYR A 421 -34.61 -6.83 -7.80
C TYR A 421 -34.59 -5.99 -9.08
N PHE A 422 -33.96 -6.54 -10.12
CA PHE A 422 -33.78 -5.86 -11.39
C PHE A 422 -35.14 -5.65 -12.11
N GLN A 423 -36.05 -6.63 -12.01
CA GLN A 423 -37.43 -6.50 -12.51
C GLN A 423 -38.15 -5.33 -11.84
N GLN A 424 -38.00 -5.14 -10.54
CA GLN A 424 -38.64 -4.02 -9.81
C GLN A 424 -38.03 -2.67 -10.22
N LEU A 425 -36.72 -2.60 -10.44
CA LEU A 425 -36.09 -1.39 -10.98
C LEU A 425 -36.66 -1.00 -12.35
N LEU A 426 -36.80 -1.98 -13.24
CA LEU A 426 -37.34 -1.75 -14.58
C LEU A 426 -38.83 -1.39 -14.57
N LEU A 427 -39.62 -1.99 -13.72
CA LEU A 427 -41.04 -1.62 -13.51
C LEU A 427 -41.12 -0.17 -13.02
N GLY A 428 -40.31 0.23 -12.08
CA GLY A 428 -40.21 1.62 -11.60
C GLY A 428 -39.85 2.60 -12.71
N ALA A 429 -38.78 2.29 -13.45
CA ALA A 429 -38.30 3.13 -14.55
C ALA A 429 -39.28 3.22 -15.72
N SER A 430 -40.06 2.18 -15.98
CA SER A 430 -41.06 2.14 -17.07
C SER A 430 -42.47 2.62 -16.66
N GLY A 431 -42.66 3.02 -15.40
CA GLY A 431 -43.99 3.38 -14.88
C GLY A 431 -44.95 2.18 -14.81
N GLY A 432 -44.44 0.98 -14.57
CA GLY A 432 -45.19 -0.26 -14.45
C GLY A 432 -45.52 -0.95 -15.79
N ALA A 433 -44.95 -0.49 -16.89
CA ALA A 433 -45.30 -0.96 -18.23
C ALA A 433 -44.44 -2.14 -18.75
N PHE A 434 -43.29 -2.42 -18.10
CA PHE A 434 -42.31 -3.37 -18.60
C PHE A 434 -42.14 -4.57 -17.67
N ASP A 435 -42.24 -5.76 -18.24
CA ASP A 435 -42.00 -7.03 -17.55
C ASP A 435 -40.79 -7.75 -18.17
N LEU A 436 -39.73 -7.95 -17.39
CA LEU A 436 -38.49 -8.58 -17.81
C LEU A 436 -38.71 -10.02 -18.30
N SER A 437 -39.70 -10.72 -17.69
CA SER A 437 -40.07 -12.08 -18.12
C SER A 437 -40.65 -12.14 -19.54
N SER A 438 -41.06 -10.98 -20.10
CA SER A 438 -41.54 -10.87 -21.46
C SER A 438 -40.43 -10.84 -22.53
N LEU A 439 -39.17 -10.65 -22.12
CA LEU A 439 -38.05 -10.70 -23.04
C LEU A 439 -37.77 -12.13 -23.52
N PRO A 440 -37.42 -12.33 -24.80
CA PRO A 440 -37.09 -13.64 -25.32
C PRO A 440 -35.74 -14.10 -24.75
N GLY A 441 -35.75 -15.35 -24.22
CA GLY A 441 -34.57 -15.96 -23.63
C GLY A 441 -34.68 -16.05 -22.11
N ASN A 442 -33.88 -16.95 -21.53
CA ASN A 442 -33.85 -17.19 -20.09
C ASN A 442 -32.73 -16.33 -19.52
N ILE A 443 -33.02 -15.02 -19.35
CA ILE A 443 -31.95 -14.04 -19.17
C ILE A 443 -31.32 -14.12 -17.80
N TYR A 444 -32.02 -14.59 -16.74
CA TYR A 444 -31.59 -14.49 -15.35
C TYR A 444 -32.16 -15.57 -14.44
N THR A 445 -32.21 -16.80 -14.82
CA THR A 445 -32.71 -17.87 -13.96
C THR A 445 -31.58 -18.62 -13.25
N GLY A 446 -31.42 -18.37 -11.96
CA GLY A 446 -30.45 -19.06 -11.12
C GLY A 446 -29.06 -18.41 -11.13
N GLU A 447 -28.14 -19.01 -10.42
CA GLU A 447 -26.74 -18.59 -10.37
C GLU A 447 -26.10 -18.80 -11.75
N ALA A 448 -25.71 -17.72 -12.40
CA ALA A 448 -25.06 -17.71 -13.71
C ALA A 448 -24.00 -16.59 -13.73
N ASN A 449 -22.91 -16.81 -14.43
CA ASN A 449 -21.85 -15.81 -14.54
C ASN A 449 -22.31 -14.62 -15.40
N ALA A 450 -22.38 -13.45 -14.81
CA ALA A 450 -22.55 -12.19 -15.50
C ALA A 450 -21.29 -11.85 -16.29
N THR A 451 -20.12 -12.01 -15.63
CA THR A 451 -18.81 -11.93 -16.26
C THR A 451 -18.00 -13.20 -15.96
N ALA A 452 -17.14 -13.59 -16.90
CA ALA A 452 -16.14 -14.62 -16.75
C ALA A 452 -14.91 -14.20 -17.57
N ASP A 453 -14.29 -13.08 -17.15
CA ASP A 453 -13.27 -12.38 -17.91
C ASP A 453 -11.89 -12.81 -17.48
N VAL A 454 -11.00 -12.97 -18.46
CA VAL A 454 -9.60 -13.33 -18.25
C VAL A 454 -8.70 -12.32 -18.94
N TYR A 455 -7.71 -11.83 -18.21
CA TYR A 455 -6.71 -10.89 -18.69
C TYR A 455 -5.31 -11.43 -18.40
N GLU A 456 -4.45 -11.43 -19.41
CA GLU A 456 -3.06 -11.82 -19.31
C GLU A 456 -2.20 -10.66 -19.83
N GLN A 457 -1.42 -10.01 -18.95
CA GLN A 457 -0.54 -8.90 -19.32
C GLN A 457 0.90 -9.28 -19.07
N THR A 458 1.77 -8.98 -20.02
CA THR A 458 3.22 -9.02 -19.86
C THR A 458 3.79 -7.61 -20.01
N ALA A 459 4.83 -7.29 -19.21
CA ALA A 459 5.53 -6.02 -19.28
C ALA A 459 7.05 -6.25 -19.17
N ASP A 460 7.80 -5.73 -20.15
CA ASP A 460 9.26 -5.71 -20.14
C ASP A 460 9.75 -4.27 -19.98
N THR A 461 10.55 -4.02 -18.96
CA THR A 461 11.15 -2.71 -18.66
C THR A 461 12.65 -2.75 -18.81
N TYR A 462 13.21 -1.89 -19.62
CA TYR A 462 14.66 -1.70 -19.83
C TYR A 462 15.04 -0.29 -19.45
N ALA A 463 16.15 -0.12 -18.71
CA ALA A 463 16.63 1.21 -18.42
C ALA A 463 18.15 1.29 -18.28
N ILE A 464 18.69 2.46 -18.63
CA ILE A 464 20.05 2.90 -18.33
C ILE A 464 19.98 4.20 -17.53
N PHE A 465 20.79 4.31 -16.49
CA PHE A 465 20.78 5.51 -15.64
C PHE A 465 22.18 5.91 -15.17
N THR A 466 22.30 7.19 -14.81
CA THR A 466 23.50 7.74 -14.16
C THR A 466 23.08 8.79 -13.14
N ASN A 467 23.88 8.92 -12.07
CA ASN A 467 23.70 9.96 -11.06
C ASN A 467 25.07 10.42 -10.54
N ASN A 468 25.43 11.69 -10.82
CA ASN A 468 26.76 12.20 -10.54
C ASN A 468 26.68 13.47 -9.73
N THR A 469 27.46 13.53 -8.64
CA THR A 469 27.60 14.72 -7.80
C THR A 469 28.98 15.33 -8.00
N PHE A 470 29.01 16.58 -8.40
CA PHE A 470 30.21 17.39 -8.63
C PHE A 470 30.40 18.35 -7.46
N SER A 471 31.46 18.18 -6.67
CA SER A 471 31.88 19.11 -5.63
C SER A 471 32.61 20.29 -6.27
N LEU A 472 31.83 21.33 -6.63
CA LEU A 472 32.37 22.53 -7.32
C LEU A 472 33.16 23.45 -6.40
N SER A 473 32.91 23.35 -5.09
CA SER A 473 33.70 23.97 -4.02
C SER A 473 33.44 23.25 -2.70
N ASP A 474 34.17 23.57 -1.64
CA ASP A 474 33.97 23.03 -0.28
C ASP A 474 32.52 23.24 0.24
N GLN A 475 31.81 24.20 -0.32
CA GLN A 475 30.47 24.61 0.10
C GLN A 475 29.38 24.25 -0.89
N PHE A 476 29.70 23.92 -2.16
CA PHE A 476 28.67 23.77 -3.19
C PHE A 476 28.86 22.49 -3.99
N ASP A 477 27.82 21.62 -3.91
CA ASP A 477 27.69 20.42 -4.69
C ASP A 477 26.59 20.57 -5.74
N LEU A 478 26.82 20.04 -6.93
CA LEU A 478 25.87 19.95 -8.03
C LEU A 478 25.67 18.47 -8.39
N THR A 479 24.45 17.97 -8.18
CA THR A 479 24.08 16.60 -8.61
C THR A 479 23.29 16.65 -9.90
N VAL A 480 23.67 15.81 -10.87
CA VAL A 480 22.96 15.61 -12.15
C VAL A 480 22.71 14.12 -12.34
N GLY A 481 21.46 13.75 -12.46
CA GLY A 481 21.02 12.38 -12.73
C GLY A 481 20.16 12.31 -14.00
N LEU A 482 20.31 11.24 -14.76
CA LEU A 482 19.51 10.94 -15.95
C LEU A 482 19.18 9.46 -15.99
N ARG A 483 17.99 9.13 -16.48
CA ARG A 483 17.53 7.77 -16.77
C ARG A 483 16.74 7.75 -18.06
N TYR A 484 17.06 6.82 -18.94
CA TYR A 484 16.25 6.49 -20.10
C TYR A 484 15.61 5.13 -19.87
N THR A 485 14.29 5.06 -20.00
CA THR A 485 13.48 3.87 -19.76
C THR A 485 12.68 3.54 -21.02
N ILE A 486 12.61 2.26 -21.37
CA ILE A 486 11.68 1.69 -22.36
C ILE A 486 10.80 0.71 -21.60
N ASP A 487 9.48 0.83 -21.79
CA ASP A 487 8.48 -0.04 -21.15
C ASP A 487 7.57 -0.61 -22.25
N GLU A 488 7.62 -1.91 -22.47
CA GLU A 488 6.85 -2.63 -23.48
C GLU A 488 5.80 -3.50 -22.81
N LYS A 489 4.52 -3.34 -23.18
CA LYS A 489 3.41 -4.08 -22.58
C LYS A 489 2.54 -4.72 -23.66
N THR A 490 2.15 -5.97 -23.41
CA THR A 490 1.16 -6.70 -24.20
C THR A 490 0.05 -7.16 -23.29
N LEU A 491 -1.22 -6.97 -23.69
CA LEU A 491 -2.40 -7.45 -23.00
C LEU A 491 -3.20 -8.38 -23.91
N GLU A 492 -3.55 -9.56 -23.43
CA GLU A 492 -4.56 -10.43 -23.98
C GLU A 492 -5.80 -10.41 -23.09
N SER A 493 -6.97 -10.11 -23.66
CA SER A 493 -8.25 -10.06 -22.94
C SER A 493 -9.23 -11.02 -23.57
N ASN A 494 -9.88 -11.85 -22.75
CA ASN A 494 -10.91 -12.80 -23.16
C ASN A 494 -12.16 -12.55 -22.33
N PHE A 495 -13.22 -12.03 -22.95
CA PHE A 495 -14.47 -11.69 -22.31
C PHE A 495 -15.49 -12.81 -22.50
N ASN A 496 -16.09 -13.27 -21.41
CA ASN A 496 -17.13 -14.27 -21.41
C ASN A 496 -18.22 -13.98 -20.36
N GLY A 497 -19.28 -14.79 -20.39
CA GLY A 497 -20.41 -14.76 -19.47
C GLY A 497 -21.49 -15.70 -19.96
N GLU A 498 -22.41 -16.09 -19.09
CA GLU A 498 -23.46 -17.05 -19.38
C GLU A 498 -24.80 -16.39 -19.65
N ALA A 499 -25.04 -15.18 -19.14
CA ALA A 499 -26.31 -14.48 -19.23
C ALA A 499 -26.08 -12.96 -19.38
N GLY A 500 -26.94 -12.33 -20.17
CA GLY A 500 -26.96 -10.91 -20.36
C GLY A 500 -28.27 -10.44 -21.01
N SER A 501 -28.46 -9.13 -21.09
CA SER A 501 -29.71 -8.53 -21.57
C SER A 501 -29.54 -7.46 -22.64
N CYS A 502 -28.31 -7.07 -22.93
CA CYS A 502 -28.04 -5.93 -23.79
C CYS A 502 -28.42 -6.18 -25.25
N THR A 503 -28.05 -7.33 -25.83
CA THR A 503 -28.41 -7.72 -27.20
C THR A 503 -29.92 -7.69 -27.40
N THR A 504 -30.66 -8.25 -26.42
CA THR A 504 -32.12 -8.23 -26.45
C THR A 504 -32.70 -6.83 -26.30
N ALA A 505 -32.14 -6.00 -25.38
CA ALA A 505 -32.56 -4.62 -25.20
C ALA A 505 -32.38 -3.79 -26.45
N LEU A 506 -31.24 -3.91 -27.11
CA LEU A 506 -30.95 -3.24 -28.38
C LEU A 506 -31.91 -3.66 -29.50
N ALA A 507 -32.26 -4.93 -29.56
CA ALA A 507 -33.19 -5.45 -30.54
C ALA A 507 -34.65 -4.96 -30.33
N VAL A 508 -35.08 -4.82 -29.05
CA VAL A 508 -36.44 -4.43 -28.67
C VAL A 508 -36.62 -2.93 -28.60
N PHE A 509 -35.67 -2.20 -28.01
CA PHE A 509 -35.83 -0.77 -27.73
C PHE A 509 -34.93 0.13 -28.58
N GLY A 510 -33.94 -0.45 -29.28
CA GLY A 510 -32.92 0.32 -29.98
C GLY A 510 -31.92 1.01 -29.03
N PRO A 511 -30.81 1.58 -29.55
CA PRO A 511 -29.75 2.17 -28.74
C PRO A 511 -30.17 3.41 -27.93
N THR A 512 -31.24 4.08 -28.34
CA THR A 512 -31.78 5.29 -27.68
C THR A 512 -33.02 5.00 -26.82
N GLY A 513 -33.41 3.75 -26.69
CA GLY A 513 -34.55 3.33 -25.85
C GLY A 513 -34.31 3.63 -24.38
N GLY A 514 -35.31 4.16 -23.65
CA GLY A 514 -35.13 4.62 -22.27
C GLY A 514 -34.70 3.55 -21.26
N LEU A 515 -34.88 2.25 -21.56
CA LEU A 515 -34.45 1.14 -20.70
C LEU A 515 -33.12 0.51 -21.14
N THR A 516 -32.63 0.82 -22.34
CA THR A 516 -31.41 0.21 -22.88
C THR A 516 -30.20 0.48 -22.02
N PRO A 517 -29.93 1.69 -21.51
CA PRO A 517 -28.78 1.91 -20.63
C PRO A 517 -28.78 1.03 -19.37
N THR A 518 -29.96 0.83 -18.77
CA THR A 518 -30.07 -0.03 -17.57
C THR A 518 -29.89 -1.52 -17.87
N LEU A 519 -30.32 -1.97 -19.06
CA LEU A 519 -30.19 -3.36 -19.51
C LEU A 519 -28.81 -3.67 -20.13
N CYS A 520 -28.01 -2.64 -20.42
CA CYS A 520 -26.69 -2.74 -21.02
C CYS A 520 -25.59 -2.20 -20.09
N LEU A 521 -25.69 -2.49 -18.79
CA LEU A 521 -24.57 -2.23 -17.88
C LEU A 521 -23.38 -3.13 -18.26
N PRO A 522 -22.13 -2.74 -18.00
CA PRO A 522 -20.95 -3.54 -18.36
C PRO A 522 -21.06 -5.01 -17.96
N TRP A 523 -21.53 -5.30 -16.75
CA TRP A 523 -21.68 -6.69 -16.25
C TRP A 523 -22.84 -7.45 -16.88
N THR A 524 -23.86 -6.76 -17.37
CA THR A 524 -25.05 -7.40 -18.01
C THR A 524 -24.99 -7.38 -19.52
N ASN A 525 -23.88 -6.89 -20.08
CA ASN A 525 -23.71 -6.69 -21.53
C ASN A 525 -23.18 -7.96 -22.22
N ASP A 526 -24.11 -8.70 -22.81
CA ASP A 526 -23.83 -9.93 -23.56
C ASP A 526 -23.16 -9.69 -24.94
N ASN A 527 -22.94 -8.44 -25.35
CA ASN A 527 -22.09 -8.14 -26.50
C ASN A 527 -20.61 -8.45 -26.24
N PHE A 528 -20.19 -8.57 -24.97
CA PHE A 528 -18.82 -9.00 -24.62
C PHE A 528 -18.62 -10.51 -24.78
N VAL A 529 -19.66 -11.33 -24.76
CA VAL A 529 -19.54 -12.79 -24.72
C VAL A 529 -18.84 -13.35 -25.96
N GLY A 530 -17.71 -14.04 -25.73
CA GLY A 530 -16.89 -14.61 -26.80
C GLY A 530 -16.01 -13.60 -27.54
N VAL A 531 -15.85 -12.40 -27.00
CA VAL A 531 -14.96 -11.38 -27.55
C VAL A 531 -13.55 -11.56 -26.97
N SER A 532 -12.53 -11.44 -27.83
CA SER A 532 -11.13 -11.46 -27.43
C SER A 532 -10.39 -10.29 -28.08
N ALA A 533 -9.43 -9.73 -27.38
CA ALA A 533 -8.59 -8.64 -27.89
C ALA A 533 -7.13 -8.86 -27.48
N THR A 534 -6.21 -8.45 -28.34
CA THR A 534 -4.79 -8.32 -28.04
C THR A 534 -4.39 -6.86 -28.27
N GLN A 535 -3.70 -6.27 -27.32
CA GLN A 535 -3.26 -4.88 -27.37
C GLN A 535 -1.77 -4.81 -27.03
N ASP A 536 -1.02 -4.01 -27.74
CA ASP A 536 0.40 -3.77 -27.53
C ASP A 536 0.65 -2.28 -27.27
N ARG A 537 1.60 -1.99 -26.39
CA ARG A 537 2.01 -0.63 -26.04
C ARG A 537 3.52 -0.58 -25.81
N SER A 538 4.16 0.50 -26.27
CA SER A 538 5.56 0.80 -25.98
C SER A 538 5.69 2.27 -25.60
N ASP A 539 6.20 2.53 -24.40
CA ASP A 539 6.44 3.86 -23.86
C ASP A 539 7.93 4.09 -23.63
N GLU A 540 8.41 5.29 -23.96
CA GLU A 540 9.78 5.71 -23.74
C GLU A 540 9.81 6.98 -22.89
N ASP A 541 10.66 7.05 -21.86
CA ASP A 541 10.82 8.24 -21.03
C ASP A 541 12.27 8.58 -20.76
N LEU A 542 12.54 9.88 -20.69
CA LEU A 542 13.78 10.45 -20.18
C LEU A 542 13.52 11.18 -18.88
N SER A 543 13.64 10.47 -17.77
CA SER A 543 13.60 11.03 -16.42
C SER A 543 14.94 11.65 -16.04
N GLY A 544 14.93 12.65 -15.17
CA GLY A 544 16.18 13.27 -14.73
C GLY A 544 16.04 14.16 -13.52
N THR A 545 17.17 14.50 -12.92
CA THR A 545 17.23 15.40 -11.77
C THR A 545 18.46 16.31 -11.84
N VAL A 546 18.28 17.56 -11.42
CA VAL A 546 19.38 18.50 -11.17
C VAL A 546 19.18 19.08 -9.78
N LYS A 547 20.19 18.94 -8.90
CA LYS A 547 20.13 19.39 -7.52
C LYS A 547 21.39 20.20 -7.20
N GLY A 548 21.21 21.39 -6.62
CA GLY A 548 22.30 22.20 -6.06
C GLY A 548 22.19 22.23 -4.55
N ALA A 549 23.23 21.81 -3.84
CA ALA A 549 23.33 21.88 -2.39
C ALA A 549 24.41 22.88 -1.98
N TYR A 550 24.08 23.80 -1.08
CA TYR A 550 24.98 24.81 -0.55
C TYR A 550 25.10 24.72 0.97
N ARG A 551 26.28 24.37 1.46
CA ARG A 551 26.62 24.38 2.89
C ARG A 551 26.85 25.81 3.37
N VAL A 552 25.81 26.43 3.95
CA VAL A 552 25.86 27.78 4.53
C VAL A 552 26.78 27.82 5.75
N SER A 553 26.76 26.72 6.53
CA SER A 553 27.64 26.47 7.67
C SER A 553 27.77 24.95 7.89
N GLU A 554 28.59 24.54 8.87
CA GLU A 554 28.70 23.09 9.25
C GLU A 554 27.37 22.47 9.68
N ASN A 555 26.42 23.29 10.15
CA ASN A 555 25.14 22.87 10.71
C ASN A 555 23.94 23.31 9.85
N LEU A 556 24.14 23.92 8.69
CA LEU A 556 23.06 24.37 7.82
C LEU A 556 23.38 24.13 6.35
N MET A 557 22.63 23.30 5.70
CA MET A 557 22.60 23.13 4.26
C MET A 557 21.29 23.69 3.69
N SER A 558 21.39 24.42 2.58
CA SER A 558 20.25 24.81 1.74
C SER A 558 20.38 24.16 0.38
N TYR A 559 19.26 23.80 -0.25
CA TYR A 559 19.27 23.17 -1.56
C TYR A 559 18.13 23.65 -2.45
N ALA A 560 18.32 23.48 -3.74
CA ALA A 560 17.27 23.61 -4.74
C ALA A 560 17.37 22.45 -5.73
N SER A 561 16.22 21.92 -6.13
CA SER A 561 16.16 20.79 -7.07
C SER A 561 15.08 20.96 -8.12
N TYR A 562 15.35 20.39 -9.28
CA TYR A 562 14.39 20.03 -10.33
C TYR A 562 14.46 18.53 -10.54
N SER A 563 13.30 17.88 -10.62
CA SER A 563 13.21 16.45 -10.91
C SER A 563 12.05 16.19 -11.84
N ARG A 564 12.28 15.34 -12.86
CA ARG A 564 11.24 14.80 -13.73
C ARG A 564 11.05 13.33 -13.41
N GLY A 565 9.79 12.96 -13.14
CA GLY A 565 9.35 11.59 -12.91
C GLY A 565 8.41 11.10 -14.01
N TYR A 566 8.18 9.79 -13.99
CA TYR A 566 7.41 9.07 -15.01
C TYR A 566 6.66 7.91 -14.37
N LYS A 567 5.45 7.67 -14.86
CA LYS A 567 4.65 6.49 -14.60
C LYS A 567 4.15 5.96 -15.93
N ALA A 568 4.41 4.69 -16.21
CA ALA A 568 4.09 4.09 -17.48
C ALA A 568 2.58 4.12 -17.80
N GLY A 569 2.24 4.19 -19.06
CA GLY A 569 0.91 3.89 -19.55
C GLY A 569 0.55 2.43 -19.35
N GLY A 570 -0.69 2.07 -19.57
CA GLY A 570 -1.16 0.70 -19.34
C GLY A 570 -2.49 0.45 -20.01
N PHE A 571 -3.14 -0.62 -19.53
CA PHE A 571 -4.44 -1.04 -19.99
C PHE A 571 -5.42 -1.12 -18.83
N ASN A 572 -6.66 -0.68 -19.07
CA ASN A 572 -7.76 -0.87 -18.13
C ASN A 572 -8.21 -2.34 -18.15
N LEU A 573 -8.09 -3.03 -17.01
CA LEU A 573 -8.45 -4.45 -16.87
C LEU A 573 -9.86 -4.58 -16.30
N ASP A 574 -10.82 -3.93 -16.94
CA ASP A 574 -12.24 -4.04 -16.68
C ASP A 574 -13.02 -3.79 -17.97
N ARG A 575 -14.30 -4.23 -18.03
CA ARG A 575 -15.15 -4.03 -19.20
C ARG A 575 -15.42 -2.55 -19.46
N SER A 576 -15.02 -2.08 -20.65
CA SER A 576 -15.31 -0.73 -21.12
C SER A 576 -16.27 -0.78 -22.31
N GLN A 577 -17.36 -0.02 -22.26
CA GLN A 577 -18.36 0.08 -23.31
C GLN A 577 -18.23 1.33 -24.18
N PHE A 578 -17.33 2.23 -23.81
CA PHE A 578 -17.14 3.52 -24.45
C PHE A 578 -15.66 3.79 -24.59
N GLY A 579 -15.24 4.19 -25.76
CA GLY A 579 -13.87 4.57 -26.02
C GLY A 579 -13.78 5.63 -27.10
N PRO A 580 -12.65 6.34 -27.18
CA PRO A 580 -12.43 7.37 -28.19
C PRO A 580 -12.43 6.81 -29.62
N SER A 581 -12.16 5.51 -29.78
CA SER A 581 -12.06 4.83 -31.07
C SER A 581 -13.40 4.26 -31.57
N ASP A 582 -14.38 3.97 -30.71
CA ASP A 582 -15.70 3.47 -31.10
C ASP A 582 -16.82 4.12 -30.29
N PRO A 583 -17.50 5.14 -30.89
CA PRO A 583 -18.61 5.81 -30.24
C PRO A 583 -19.94 5.02 -30.32
N THR A 584 -19.92 3.77 -30.80
CA THR A 584 -21.15 2.96 -30.93
C THR A 584 -21.64 2.58 -29.54
N PRO A 585 -22.81 3.03 -29.10
CA PRO A 585 -23.27 2.76 -27.73
C PRO A 585 -23.38 1.27 -27.43
N PHE A 586 -22.91 0.87 -26.23
CA PHE A 586 -23.03 -0.47 -25.70
C PHE A 586 -22.25 -1.58 -26.45
N GLN A 587 -21.31 -1.19 -27.30
CA GLN A 587 -20.37 -2.15 -27.88
C GLN A 587 -19.11 -2.24 -26.99
N PRO A 588 -18.44 -3.41 -26.95
CA PRO A 588 -17.15 -3.53 -26.27
C PRO A 588 -16.13 -2.53 -26.81
N ASN A 589 -15.51 -1.74 -25.95
CA ASN A 589 -14.32 -0.99 -26.31
C ASN A 589 -13.12 -1.92 -26.18
N LEU A 590 -12.46 -2.22 -27.29
CA LEU A 590 -11.31 -3.13 -27.32
C LEU A 590 -9.96 -2.40 -27.18
N ASP A 591 -9.95 -1.08 -27.25
CA ASP A 591 -8.79 -0.25 -26.92
C ASP A 591 -8.99 0.31 -25.51
N THR A 592 -8.38 -0.35 -24.54
CA THR A 592 -8.46 0.01 -23.12
C THR A 592 -7.19 0.68 -22.62
N SER A 593 -6.32 1.11 -23.55
CA SER A 593 -5.06 1.76 -23.23
C SER A 593 -5.27 3.16 -22.65
N PHE A 594 -4.38 3.55 -21.74
CA PHE A 594 -4.27 4.91 -21.18
C PHE A 594 -2.83 5.40 -21.23
N ASP A 595 -2.66 6.72 -21.36
CA ASP A 595 -1.37 7.36 -21.60
C ASP A 595 -0.46 7.36 -20.34
N PRO A 596 0.88 7.45 -20.53
CA PRO A 596 1.82 7.60 -19.43
C PRO A 596 1.65 8.96 -18.74
N GLU A 597 1.82 8.96 -17.42
CA GLU A 597 1.83 10.16 -16.59
C GLU A 597 3.26 10.66 -16.43
N THR A 598 3.47 11.96 -16.56
CA THR A 598 4.75 12.61 -16.27
C THR A 598 4.58 13.69 -15.22
N VAL A 599 5.64 13.95 -14.43
CA VAL A 599 5.66 15.02 -13.43
C VAL A 599 6.93 15.83 -13.51
N ASP A 600 6.80 17.15 -13.50
CA ASP A 600 7.87 18.10 -13.34
C ASP A 600 7.79 18.74 -11.94
N ALA A 601 8.85 18.54 -11.12
CA ALA A 601 8.88 18.95 -9.73
C ALA A 601 10.02 19.92 -9.43
N TYR A 602 9.71 20.98 -8.69
CA TYR A 602 10.63 22.00 -8.22
C TYR A 602 10.56 22.05 -6.69
N GLU A 603 11.71 22.02 -6.03
CA GLU A 603 11.79 22.05 -4.59
C GLU A 603 12.96 22.95 -4.12
N VAL A 604 12.72 23.71 -3.07
CA VAL A 604 13.74 24.47 -2.36
C VAL A 604 13.62 24.17 -0.88
N GLY A 605 14.72 23.77 -0.25
CA GLY A 605 14.70 23.38 1.15
C GLY A 605 15.97 23.70 1.91
N PHE A 606 15.91 23.39 3.19
CA PHE A 606 17.04 23.47 4.09
C PHE A 606 17.07 22.30 5.06
N LYS A 607 18.25 21.95 5.52
CA LYS A 607 18.48 20.95 6.58
C LYS A 607 19.43 21.55 7.60
N THR A 608 19.04 21.48 8.87
CA THR A 608 19.85 22.06 9.95
C THR A 608 19.86 21.19 11.19
N ASN A 609 20.96 21.21 11.89
CA ASN A 609 21.13 20.65 13.23
C ASN A 609 21.80 21.71 14.14
N ASN A 610 21.64 21.55 15.45
CA ASN A 610 22.41 22.37 16.39
C ASN A 610 23.80 21.75 16.66
N ALA A 611 24.73 22.53 17.20
CA ALA A 611 26.09 22.10 17.50
C ALA A 611 26.18 20.92 18.49
N ALA A 612 25.14 20.69 19.30
CA ALA A 612 25.04 19.58 20.25
C ALA A 612 24.43 18.31 19.60
N ASN A 613 23.95 18.39 18.36
CA ASN A 613 23.16 17.34 17.72
C ASN A 613 21.94 16.87 18.55
N SER A 614 21.34 17.80 19.31
CA SER A 614 20.12 17.56 20.06
C SER A 614 18.86 18.04 19.34
N LEU A 615 19.01 18.76 18.23
CA LEU A 615 17.92 19.24 17.39
C LEU A 615 18.27 19.04 15.91
N PHE A 616 17.41 18.34 15.17
CA PHE A 616 17.34 18.37 13.71
C PHE A 616 16.04 19.07 13.30
N PHE A 617 16.13 20.00 12.38
CA PHE A 617 14.99 20.72 11.83
C PHE A 617 15.19 20.91 10.33
N ASN A 618 14.31 20.30 9.53
CA ASN A 618 14.36 20.33 8.09
C ASN A 618 13.08 20.95 7.55
N GLY A 619 13.15 21.59 6.39
CA GLY A 619 11.97 22.16 5.76
C GLY A 619 12.15 22.33 4.26
N ALA A 620 11.05 22.26 3.53
CA ALA A 620 11.03 22.48 2.09
C ALA A 620 9.72 23.13 1.62
N ILE A 621 9.81 23.86 0.52
CA ILE A 621 8.67 24.28 -0.29
C ILE A 621 8.75 23.55 -1.63
N PHE A 622 7.62 23.12 -2.16
CA PHE A 622 7.55 22.32 -3.38
C PHE A 622 6.45 22.80 -4.33
N TYR A 623 6.66 22.54 -5.62
CA TYR A 623 5.70 22.71 -6.69
C TYR A 623 5.86 21.53 -7.65
N GLN A 624 4.79 20.79 -7.91
CA GLN A 624 4.77 19.62 -8.77
C GLN A 624 3.62 19.75 -9.76
N GLU A 625 3.89 19.53 -11.04
CA GLU A 625 2.95 19.61 -12.14
C GLU A 625 2.92 18.26 -12.84
N TYR A 626 1.77 17.58 -12.73
CA TYR A 626 1.51 16.29 -13.36
C TYR A 626 0.77 16.52 -14.68
N SER A 627 1.23 15.90 -15.75
CA SER A 627 0.59 15.87 -17.06
C SER A 627 0.08 14.46 -17.35
N ASP A 628 -1.08 14.37 -18.01
CA ASP A 628 -1.76 13.09 -18.31
C ASP A 628 -1.98 12.22 -17.07
N PHE A 629 -2.43 12.87 -15.99
CA PHE A 629 -2.62 12.24 -14.68
C PHE A 629 -3.61 11.07 -14.78
N GLN A 630 -3.16 9.87 -14.39
CA GLN A 630 -3.95 8.65 -14.47
C GLN A 630 -4.94 8.57 -13.31
N LEU A 631 -6.22 8.75 -13.60
CA LEU A 631 -7.32 8.70 -12.64
C LEU A 631 -8.14 7.44 -12.85
N ASN A 632 -8.27 6.61 -11.81
CA ASN A 632 -9.21 5.49 -11.77
C ASN A 632 -10.54 5.95 -11.17
N THR A 633 -11.64 5.71 -11.89
CA THR A 633 -12.99 6.13 -11.48
C THR A 633 -13.94 4.94 -11.51
N PHE A 634 -14.70 4.76 -10.43
CA PHE A 634 -15.79 3.80 -10.39
C PHE A 634 -17.06 4.41 -10.99
N THR A 635 -17.66 3.73 -11.98
CA THR A 635 -18.87 4.20 -12.69
C THR A 635 -20.17 3.69 -12.09
N GLY A 636 -20.12 2.98 -10.95
CA GLY A 636 -21.25 2.27 -10.35
C GLY A 636 -21.29 0.78 -10.71
N THR A 637 -20.55 0.35 -11.74
CA THR A 637 -20.49 -1.06 -12.20
C THR A 637 -19.14 -1.45 -12.81
N SER A 638 -18.24 -0.52 -13.09
CA SER A 638 -16.91 -0.78 -13.67
C SER A 638 -15.93 0.27 -13.21
N PHE A 639 -14.67 -0.08 -13.17
CA PHE A 639 -13.55 0.84 -13.00
C PHE A 639 -13.00 1.25 -14.36
N ILE A 640 -12.83 2.55 -14.56
CA ILE A 640 -12.29 3.10 -15.79
C ILE A 640 -11.11 4.00 -15.46
N VAL A 641 -9.96 3.71 -16.08
CA VAL A 641 -8.77 4.58 -16.00
C VAL A 641 -8.84 5.58 -17.14
N THR A 642 -8.72 6.86 -16.81
CA THR A 642 -8.67 7.97 -17.78
C THR A 642 -7.44 8.84 -17.48
N SER A 643 -6.82 9.39 -18.55
CA SER A 643 -5.76 10.38 -18.41
C SER A 643 -6.38 11.77 -18.31
N VAL A 644 -6.25 12.42 -17.13
CA VAL A 644 -6.71 13.79 -16.90
C VAL A 644 -5.60 14.75 -17.31
N PRO A 645 -5.89 15.87 -18.01
CA PRO A 645 -4.85 16.73 -18.59
C PRO A 645 -3.81 17.25 -17.59
N GLY A 646 -4.19 17.53 -16.35
CA GLY A 646 -3.20 18.00 -15.36
C GLY A 646 -3.67 17.98 -13.91
N VAL A 647 -2.70 17.82 -13.01
CA VAL A 647 -2.84 17.98 -11.56
C VAL A 647 -1.65 18.79 -11.05
N ILE A 648 -1.91 19.79 -10.21
CA ILE A 648 -0.88 20.60 -9.56
C ILE A 648 -0.89 20.31 -8.07
N SER A 649 0.28 19.96 -7.51
CA SER A 649 0.51 19.84 -6.07
C SER A 649 1.59 20.81 -5.63
N LYS A 650 1.27 21.72 -4.69
CA LYS A 650 2.20 22.73 -4.17
C LYS A 650 2.02 22.91 -2.67
N GLY A 651 3.12 23.22 -1.98
CA GLY A 651 3.03 23.36 -0.55
C GLY A 651 4.35 23.56 0.16
N ALA A 652 4.30 23.31 1.47
CA ALA A 652 5.48 23.37 2.35
C ALA A 652 5.41 22.23 3.37
N GLU A 653 6.58 21.75 3.78
CA GLU A 653 6.69 20.72 4.79
C GLU A 653 7.88 20.95 5.72
N PHE A 654 7.72 20.45 6.95
CA PHE A 654 8.72 20.56 8.01
C PHE A 654 8.80 19.25 8.78
N ASP A 655 10.01 18.85 9.13
CA ASP A 655 10.29 17.71 10.01
C ASP A 655 11.21 18.17 11.15
N VAL A 656 10.94 17.72 12.37
CA VAL A 656 11.71 18.04 13.55
C VAL A 656 11.99 16.78 14.38
N ARG A 657 13.21 16.65 14.88
CA ARG A 657 13.59 15.71 15.92
C ARG A 657 14.38 16.44 16.99
N TYR A 658 13.94 16.33 18.26
CA TYR A 658 14.48 17.11 19.35
C TYR A 658 14.67 16.31 20.64
N LEU A 659 15.84 16.39 21.24
CA LEU A 659 16.20 15.91 22.56
C LEU A 659 16.32 17.09 23.51
N PRO A 660 15.32 17.42 24.34
CA PRO A 660 15.41 18.52 25.30
C PRO A 660 16.47 18.26 26.37
N GLU A 661 17.46 19.12 26.49
CA GLU A 661 18.53 18.98 27.53
C GLU A 661 17.98 19.03 28.96
N GLN A 662 16.82 19.68 29.17
CA GLN A 662 16.19 19.84 30.48
C GLN A 662 15.36 18.65 30.94
N LEU A 663 15.04 17.72 30.02
CA LEU A 663 14.23 16.53 30.26
C LEU A 663 14.99 15.31 29.73
N GLU A 664 15.94 14.82 30.53
CA GLU A 664 16.66 13.58 30.21
C GLU A 664 15.68 12.46 29.90
N GLY A 665 15.95 11.68 28.87
CA GLY A 665 15.11 10.58 28.43
C GLY A 665 14.01 10.98 27.45
N LEU A 666 13.66 12.27 27.28
CA LEU A 666 12.63 12.66 26.32
C LEU A 666 13.20 12.82 24.90
N THR A 667 12.52 12.21 23.94
CA THR A 667 12.71 12.42 22.51
C THR A 667 11.39 12.89 21.92
N LEU A 668 11.41 13.98 21.16
CA LEU A 668 10.28 14.50 20.43
C LEU A 668 10.57 14.38 18.92
N GLN A 669 9.62 13.85 18.18
CA GLN A 669 9.68 13.80 16.72
C GLN A 669 8.34 14.20 16.14
N GLY A 670 8.35 14.95 15.04
CA GLY A 670 7.12 15.30 14.37
C GLY A 670 7.36 15.97 13.04
N GLY A 671 6.28 16.12 12.29
CA GLY A 671 6.32 16.84 11.03
C GLY A 671 4.95 17.37 10.66
N LEU A 672 4.95 18.35 9.79
CA LEU A 672 3.76 19.03 9.30
C LEU A 672 3.90 19.27 7.81
N VAL A 673 2.84 18.90 7.06
CA VAL A 673 2.75 19.14 5.62
C VAL A 673 1.51 19.99 5.34
N TYR A 674 1.71 21.08 4.60
CA TYR A 674 0.65 21.77 3.89
C TYR A 674 0.80 21.46 2.40
N ALA A 675 -0.22 20.86 1.79
CA ALA A 675 -0.26 20.52 0.37
C ALA A 675 -1.59 20.94 -0.25
N GLU A 676 -1.55 21.81 -1.23
CA GLU A 676 -2.69 22.13 -2.07
C GLU A 676 -2.55 21.35 -3.38
N THR A 677 -3.34 20.28 -3.51
CA THR A 677 -3.29 19.36 -4.64
C THR A 677 -4.63 19.38 -5.36
N GLN A 678 -4.63 19.88 -6.60
CA GLN A 678 -5.85 20.20 -7.34
C GLN A 678 -5.72 19.76 -8.80
N TYR A 679 -6.87 19.40 -9.40
CA TYR A 679 -6.95 19.31 -10.86
C TYR A 679 -6.71 20.68 -11.47
N ASP A 680 -6.00 20.72 -12.60
CA ASP A 680 -5.81 21.95 -13.35
C ASP A 680 -7.15 22.43 -13.99
N ASP A 681 -7.18 23.66 -14.46
CA ASP A 681 -8.32 24.21 -15.22
C ASP A 681 -8.27 23.67 -16.66
N PHE A 682 -9.14 22.71 -16.97
CA PHE A 682 -9.31 22.15 -18.31
C PHE A 682 -10.81 22.06 -18.69
N GLU A 683 -11.11 22.04 -19.97
CA GLU A 683 -12.48 21.74 -20.41
C GLU A 683 -12.73 20.24 -20.22
N ALA A 684 -13.69 19.88 -19.38
CA ALA A 684 -14.12 18.51 -19.22
C ALA A 684 -14.71 18.00 -20.55
N VAL A 685 -13.92 17.21 -21.27
CA VAL A 685 -14.28 16.74 -22.63
C VAL A 685 -15.03 15.42 -22.57
N ASP A 686 -15.07 14.76 -21.41
CA ASP A 686 -15.53 13.39 -21.29
C ASP A 686 -16.94 13.26 -20.77
N PHE A 687 -17.73 12.40 -21.43
CA PHE A 687 -19.12 12.08 -21.06
C PHE A 687 -19.24 11.44 -19.67
N PHE A 688 -18.12 10.90 -19.14
CA PHE A 688 -18.00 10.25 -17.84
C PHE A 688 -17.16 11.04 -16.81
N ALA A 689 -16.44 12.11 -17.23
CA ALA A 689 -15.74 12.95 -16.27
C ALA A 689 -16.77 13.75 -15.45
N PRO A 690 -16.80 13.59 -14.14
CA PRO A 690 -17.67 14.41 -13.32
C PRO A 690 -17.31 15.88 -13.55
N PRO A 691 -18.28 16.74 -13.82
CA PRO A 691 -18.01 18.17 -14.11
C PRO A 691 -17.40 18.95 -12.93
N ARG A 692 -17.12 18.29 -11.81
CA ARG A 692 -16.47 18.85 -10.61
C ARG A 692 -14.94 18.79 -10.63
N LEU A 693 -14.31 18.07 -11.56
CA LEU A 693 -12.86 17.89 -11.55
C LEU A 693 -12.05 19.18 -11.78
N PRO A 694 -12.30 20.00 -12.83
CA PRO A 694 -11.44 21.16 -13.09
C PRO A 694 -11.39 22.14 -11.91
N GLY A 695 -10.18 22.46 -11.47
CA GLY A 695 -9.91 23.38 -10.35
C GLY A 695 -10.31 22.86 -8.96
N SER A 696 -10.80 21.62 -8.84
CA SER A 696 -11.15 21.02 -7.55
C SER A 696 -9.96 20.33 -6.89
N THR A 697 -10.00 20.25 -5.54
CA THR A 697 -9.04 19.40 -4.80
C THR A 697 -9.27 17.94 -5.18
N ILE A 698 -8.21 17.18 -5.45
CA ILE A 698 -8.33 15.77 -5.81
C ILE A 698 -8.72 14.93 -4.57
N SER A 699 -9.22 13.71 -4.81
CA SER A 699 -9.54 12.78 -3.72
C SER A 699 -8.29 12.40 -2.92
N PHE A 700 -8.46 12.07 -1.63
CA PHE A 700 -7.39 11.67 -0.70
C PHE A 700 -6.26 12.70 -0.53
N ALA A 701 -6.56 13.99 -0.71
CA ALA A 701 -5.60 15.08 -0.60
C ALA A 701 -5.96 16.05 0.54
N PRO A 702 -5.72 15.70 1.82
CA PRO A 702 -5.90 16.63 2.92
C PRO A 702 -4.93 17.81 2.76
N ARG A 703 -5.41 19.03 2.96
CA ARG A 703 -4.56 20.24 2.88
C ARG A 703 -3.51 20.30 3.96
N TRP A 704 -3.85 19.80 5.15
CA TRP A 704 -2.94 19.73 6.28
C TRP A 704 -2.85 18.28 6.75
N SER A 705 -1.64 17.82 6.94
CA SER A 705 -1.34 16.55 7.61
C SER A 705 -0.13 16.72 8.51
N GLY A 706 -0.16 16.08 9.65
CA GLY A 706 0.94 16.17 10.61
C GLY A 706 1.02 14.93 11.47
N THR A 707 2.21 14.72 12.02
CA THR A 707 2.50 13.66 12.99
C THR A 707 3.29 14.23 14.16
N LEU A 708 3.07 13.70 15.35
CA LEU A 708 3.85 14.01 16.54
C LEU A 708 4.03 12.73 17.35
N ALA A 709 5.28 12.41 17.68
CA ALA A 709 5.62 11.32 18.58
C ALA A 709 6.50 11.85 19.72
N ALA A 710 6.24 11.35 20.93
CA ALA A 710 7.02 11.64 22.13
C ALA A 710 7.40 10.31 22.79
N THR A 711 8.69 10.02 22.88
CA THR A 711 9.22 8.85 23.60
C THR A 711 9.93 9.34 24.87
N TYR A 712 9.57 8.82 26.02
CA TYR A 712 10.19 9.14 27.30
C TYR A 712 10.72 7.87 27.99
N GLU A 713 12.01 7.84 28.21
CA GLU A 713 12.71 6.76 28.90
C GLU A 713 13.14 7.20 30.30
N THR A 714 12.92 6.35 31.28
CA THR A 714 13.28 6.62 32.67
C THR A 714 13.51 5.35 33.45
N SER A 715 14.39 5.40 34.44
CA SER A 715 14.54 4.29 35.39
C SER A 715 13.27 4.14 36.24
N PHE A 716 12.73 2.92 36.30
CA PHE A 716 11.46 2.64 36.96
C PHE A 716 11.63 2.04 38.37
N ILE A 717 12.21 0.84 38.51
CA ILE A 717 12.45 0.16 39.76
C ILE A 717 13.75 -0.63 39.67
N SER A 718 14.71 -0.37 40.57
CA SER A 718 16.00 -1.08 40.63
C SER A 718 16.71 -1.02 39.25
N ASP A 719 16.89 -2.17 38.65
CA ASP A 719 17.57 -2.31 37.34
C ASP A 719 16.59 -2.35 36.14
N TRP A 720 15.32 -1.99 36.36
CA TRP A 720 14.31 -1.91 35.29
C TRP A 720 14.07 -0.49 34.85
N ASP A 721 14.04 -0.29 33.55
CA ASP A 721 13.69 0.94 32.88
C ASP A 721 12.28 0.86 32.32
N ALA A 722 11.66 2.01 32.14
CA ALA A 722 10.38 2.15 31.48
C ALA A 722 10.51 3.13 30.31
N ARG A 723 9.93 2.75 29.18
CA ARG A 723 9.81 3.58 27.98
C ARG A 723 8.34 3.82 27.70
N PHE A 724 7.97 5.07 27.56
CA PHE A 724 6.62 5.53 27.19
C PHE A 724 6.69 6.15 25.81
N ASN A 725 5.83 5.71 24.90
CA ASN A 725 5.65 6.34 23.60
C ASN A 725 4.20 6.77 23.43
N VAL A 726 4.00 7.98 22.91
CA VAL A 726 2.71 8.47 22.43
C VAL A 726 2.94 9.03 21.05
N SER A 727 2.24 8.49 20.07
CA SER A 727 2.26 8.97 18.70
C SER A 727 0.88 9.42 18.25
N SER A 728 0.82 10.46 17.44
CA SER A 728 -0.43 10.99 16.91
C SER A 728 -0.32 11.40 15.46
N ARG A 729 -1.41 11.19 14.72
CA ARG A 729 -1.61 11.66 13.36
C ARG A 729 -2.77 12.65 13.33
N PHE A 730 -2.58 13.75 12.64
CA PHE A 730 -3.61 14.72 12.30
C PHE A 730 -3.79 14.82 10.79
N THR A 731 -5.03 14.87 10.31
CA THR A 731 -5.37 15.24 8.94
C THR A 731 -6.55 16.20 8.93
N SER A 732 -6.48 17.24 8.07
CA SER A 732 -7.65 18.05 7.76
C SER A 732 -8.59 17.25 6.86
N LYS A 733 -9.83 17.71 6.72
CA LYS A 733 -10.85 17.06 5.91
C LYS A 733 -10.41 16.83 4.44
N TYR A 734 -10.88 15.74 3.85
CA TYR A 734 -10.63 15.36 2.47
C TYR A 734 -11.78 14.47 1.93
N ASN A 735 -11.92 14.38 0.61
CA ASN A 735 -12.89 13.50 -0.02
C ASN A 735 -12.20 12.20 -0.46
N THR A 736 -12.87 11.05 -0.32
CA THR A 736 -12.34 9.74 -0.72
C THR A 736 -12.80 9.28 -2.10
N GLY A 737 -13.83 9.89 -2.67
CA GLY A 737 -14.36 9.52 -3.98
C GLY A 737 -13.68 10.29 -5.13
N SER A 738 -13.30 9.60 -6.21
CA SER A 738 -12.80 10.24 -7.43
C SER A 738 -13.84 11.15 -8.10
N ASN A 739 -15.15 10.91 -7.86
CA ASN A 739 -16.25 11.75 -8.31
C ASN A 739 -16.52 12.97 -7.39
N LEU A 740 -15.75 13.14 -6.32
CA LEU A 740 -15.83 14.22 -5.34
C LEU A 740 -17.24 14.40 -4.74
N ASP A 741 -17.97 13.29 -4.54
CA ASP A 741 -19.28 13.32 -3.88
C ASP A 741 -19.13 13.82 -2.45
N PRO A 742 -19.91 14.85 -2.00
CA PRO A 742 -19.87 15.34 -0.62
C PRO A 742 -20.15 14.31 0.46
N LEU A 743 -20.90 13.23 0.16
CA LEU A 743 -21.14 12.14 1.10
C LEU A 743 -19.90 11.28 1.38
N LYS A 744 -18.85 11.41 0.54
CA LYS A 744 -17.58 10.70 0.68
C LYS A 744 -16.50 11.57 1.34
N GLU A 745 -16.89 12.73 1.91
CA GLU A 745 -15.94 13.59 2.65
C GLU A 745 -15.68 13.00 4.04
N VAL A 746 -14.40 12.86 4.38
CA VAL A 746 -13.91 12.55 5.73
C VAL A 746 -13.62 13.87 6.43
N GLU A 747 -14.16 14.04 7.64
CA GLU A 747 -13.90 15.23 8.46
C GLU A 747 -12.46 15.28 8.96
N GLU A 748 -12.08 16.38 9.62
CA GLU A 748 -10.77 16.46 10.27
C GLU A 748 -10.66 15.43 11.40
N LEU A 749 -9.51 14.77 11.51
CA LEU A 749 -9.31 13.71 12.48
C LEU A 749 -7.95 13.77 13.18
N VAL A 750 -7.93 13.24 14.42
CA VAL A 750 -6.69 13.04 15.21
C VAL A 750 -6.70 11.62 15.79
N VAL A 751 -5.84 10.77 15.27
CA VAL A 751 -5.65 9.41 15.81
C VAL A 751 -4.43 9.41 16.73
N VAL A 752 -4.57 8.82 17.92
CA VAL A 752 -3.51 8.74 18.94
C VAL A 752 -3.26 7.29 19.31
N ASN A 753 -1.98 6.88 19.29
CA ASN A 753 -1.51 5.59 19.77
C ASN A 753 -0.64 5.79 21.00
N ALA A 754 -0.62 4.81 21.93
CA ALA A 754 0.22 4.83 23.10
C ALA A 754 0.85 3.46 23.37
N ARG A 755 2.10 3.45 23.82
CA ARG A 755 2.85 2.26 24.22
C ARG A 755 3.62 2.51 25.51
N MET A 756 3.79 1.45 26.27
CA MET A 756 4.57 1.47 27.50
C MET A 756 5.34 0.15 27.62
N SER A 757 6.65 0.22 27.56
CA SER A 757 7.54 -0.95 27.69
C SER A 757 8.31 -0.91 29.01
N PHE A 758 8.50 -2.09 29.60
CA PHE A 758 9.35 -2.32 30.77
C PHE A 758 10.43 -3.31 30.38
N TYR A 759 11.68 -2.93 30.54
CA TYR A 759 12.85 -3.73 30.16
C TYR A 759 14.03 -3.52 31.13
N SER A 760 15.05 -4.35 31.00
CA SER A 760 16.28 -4.25 31.82
C SER A 760 17.45 -4.80 31.02
N ASP A 761 18.60 -4.13 31.05
CA ASP A 761 19.84 -4.60 30.44
C ASP A 761 20.36 -5.88 31.10
N ASN A 762 19.95 -6.15 32.36
CA ASN A 762 20.33 -7.33 33.12
C ASN A 762 19.33 -8.49 33.02
N SER A 763 18.29 -8.36 32.22
CA SER A 763 17.21 -9.34 32.05
C SER A 763 16.90 -9.53 30.57
N PRO A 764 16.72 -10.77 30.10
CA PRO A 764 16.29 -11.00 28.72
C PRO A 764 14.81 -10.65 28.45
N PHE A 765 14.04 -10.33 29.51
CA PHE A 765 12.61 -10.13 29.42
C PHE A 765 12.25 -8.66 29.22
N GLU A 766 11.31 -8.42 28.32
CA GLU A 766 10.64 -7.15 28.10
C GLU A 766 9.12 -7.39 28.13
N LEU A 767 8.37 -6.45 28.72
CA LEU A 767 6.91 -6.43 28.69
C LEU A 767 6.44 -5.09 28.12
N GLU A 768 5.61 -5.14 27.10
CA GLU A 768 4.99 -3.97 26.48
C GLU A 768 3.48 -4.01 26.66
N LEU A 769 2.87 -2.87 26.97
CA LEU A 769 1.42 -2.60 26.89
C LEU A 769 1.18 -1.59 25.79
N TRP A 770 0.20 -1.83 24.94
CA TRP A 770 -0.06 -0.96 23.80
C TRP A 770 -1.55 -0.71 23.59
N ALA A 771 -1.87 0.46 23.00
CA ALA A 771 -3.19 0.81 22.52
C ALA A 771 -3.05 1.58 21.22
N GLN A 772 -3.84 1.23 20.22
CA GLN A 772 -4.00 1.93 18.95
C GLN A 772 -5.38 2.58 18.90
N ASN A 773 -5.48 3.73 18.25
CA ASN A 773 -6.69 4.54 18.26
C ASN A 773 -7.22 4.75 19.70
N LEU A 774 -6.37 5.24 20.59
CA LEU A 774 -6.61 5.31 22.06
C LEU A 774 -7.91 6.03 22.44
N PHE A 775 -8.37 6.97 21.63
CA PHE A 775 -9.59 7.75 21.88
C PHE A 775 -10.80 7.26 21.09
N ASP A 776 -10.66 6.12 20.40
CA ASP A 776 -11.71 5.47 19.60
C ASP A 776 -12.31 6.45 18.58
N GLU A 777 -11.43 7.11 17.82
CA GLU A 777 -11.82 8.05 16.77
C GLU A 777 -12.40 7.30 15.59
N ASP A 778 -13.65 7.57 15.26
CA ASP A 778 -14.37 6.97 14.14
C ASP A 778 -14.26 7.82 12.87
N TYR A 779 -13.82 7.19 11.76
CA TYR A 779 -13.74 7.83 10.44
C TYR A 779 -13.88 6.79 9.31
N TYR A 780 -14.11 7.27 8.10
CA TYR A 780 -14.11 6.43 6.91
C TYR A 780 -12.68 6.34 6.34
N GLU A 781 -12.18 5.14 6.10
CA GLU A 781 -10.96 4.96 5.32
C GLU A 781 -11.21 5.25 3.85
N LEU A 782 -12.34 4.77 3.33
CA LEU A 782 -12.80 4.98 1.97
C LEU A 782 -14.31 4.83 1.90
N ALA A 783 -14.99 5.75 1.20
CA ALA A 783 -16.41 5.67 0.89
C ALA A 783 -16.65 5.50 -0.62
N PHE A 784 -17.66 4.71 -0.99
CA PHE A 784 -17.93 4.29 -2.37
C PHE A 784 -19.43 4.29 -2.69
N ASP A 785 -19.78 4.40 -3.99
CA ASP A 785 -21.16 4.20 -4.43
C ASP A 785 -21.49 2.70 -4.39
N THR A 786 -22.58 2.32 -3.69
CA THR A 786 -23.00 0.93 -3.63
C THR A 786 -23.59 0.48 -4.98
N PRO A 787 -23.09 -0.62 -5.56
CA PRO A 787 -23.49 -1.04 -6.90
C PRO A 787 -25.00 -1.27 -7.03
N LEU A 788 -25.63 -0.69 -8.05
CA LEU A 788 -27.07 -0.76 -8.38
C LEU A 788 -28.06 -0.23 -7.34
N GLN A 789 -27.63 0.19 -6.17
CA GLN A 789 -28.52 0.55 -5.05
C GLN A 789 -28.85 2.05 -5.00
N GLY A 790 -28.19 2.87 -5.79
CA GLY A 790 -28.37 4.32 -5.79
C GLY A 790 -28.22 4.95 -7.18
N THR A 791 -28.32 6.26 -7.21
CA THR A 791 -27.92 7.09 -8.34
C THR A 791 -26.51 7.61 -8.10
N ALA A 792 -25.65 7.56 -9.13
CA ALA A 792 -24.33 8.17 -9.03
C ALA A 792 -24.42 9.70 -8.78
N ALA A 793 -23.40 10.25 -8.11
CA ALA A 793 -23.31 11.69 -7.89
C ALA A 793 -23.33 12.48 -9.19
N THR A 794 -24.09 13.59 -9.18
CA THR A 794 -24.15 14.57 -10.27
C THR A 794 -23.64 15.93 -9.79
N GLN A 795 -23.45 16.89 -10.71
CA GLN A 795 -23.09 18.28 -10.33
C GLN A 795 -24.02 18.93 -9.32
N THR A 796 -25.28 18.55 -9.34
CA THR A 796 -26.35 19.20 -8.59
C THR A 796 -26.85 18.39 -7.40
N ALA A 797 -26.48 17.10 -7.31
CA ALA A 797 -26.89 16.21 -6.24
C ALA A 797 -25.82 15.16 -5.94
N PRO A 798 -25.61 14.77 -4.66
CA PRO A 798 -24.80 13.64 -4.28
C PRO A 798 -25.40 12.31 -4.77
N GLY A 799 -24.62 11.23 -4.72
CA GLY A 799 -25.11 9.87 -4.84
C GLY A 799 -26.18 9.57 -3.80
N THR A 800 -27.06 8.58 -4.06
CA THR A 800 -28.17 8.29 -3.15
C THR A 800 -27.98 7.05 -2.30
N ALA A 801 -27.01 6.20 -2.63
CA ALA A 801 -26.58 5.05 -1.83
C ALA A 801 -25.06 5.01 -1.79
N VAL A 802 -24.51 5.11 -0.59
CA VAL A 802 -23.06 5.19 -0.34
C VAL A 802 -22.71 4.26 0.80
N GLY A 803 -21.73 3.41 0.58
CA GLY A 803 -21.08 2.58 1.59
C GLY A 803 -19.70 3.12 1.96
N ALA A 804 -19.14 2.65 3.05
CA ALA A 804 -17.78 2.96 3.48
C ALA A 804 -17.07 1.77 4.13
N PHE A 805 -15.75 1.74 4.02
CA PHE A 805 -14.89 0.94 4.87
C PHE A 805 -14.48 1.81 6.07
N LEU A 806 -14.69 1.28 7.29
CA LEU A 806 -14.49 2.03 8.52
C LEU A 806 -13.07 1.88 9.04
N SER A 807 -12.62 2.88 9.78
CA SER A 807 -11.39 2.82 10.57
C SER A 807 -11.42 1.69 11.60
N PRO A 808 -10.25 1.09 11.98
CA PRO A 808 -10.18 0.22 13.13
C PRO A 808 -10.63 0.95 14.42
N PRO A 809 -11.41 0.30 15.31
CA PRO A 809 -11.74 0.84 16.62
C PRO A 809 -10.53 0.90 17.54
N LEU A 810 -10.72 1.30 18.80
CA LEU A 810 -9.71 1.13 19.84
C LEU A 810 -9.29 -0.33 19.96
N THR A 811 -8.03 -0.61 19.63
CA THR A 811 -7.38 -1.90 19.91
C THR A 811 -6.32 -1.74 20.99
N PHE A 812 -6.19 -2.73 21.88
CA PHE A 812 -5.19 -2.71 22.94
C PHE A 812 -4.74 -4.11 23.31
N GLY A 813 -3.54 -4.20 23.85
CA GLY A 813 -2.98 -5.50 24.22
C GLY A 813 -1.69 -5.41 25.02
N ALA A 814 -1.07 -6.57 25.16
CA ALA A 814 0.21 -6.72 25.82
C ALA A 814 1.10 -7.66 25.02
N THR A 815 2.39 -7.35 24.95
CA THR A 815 3.41 -8.13 24.27
C THR A 815 4.55 -8.45 25.22
N ALA A 816 4.93 -9.72 25.30
CA ALA A 816 6.10 -10.16 26.04
C ALA A 816 7.20 -10.57 25.06
N ARG A 817 8.41 -10.06 25.27
CA ARG A 817 9.60 -10.38 24.47
C ARG A 817 10.69 -10.99 25.35
N VAL A 818 11.42 -11.92 24.76
CA VAL A 818 12.60 -12.51 25.36
C VAL A 818 13.75 -12.40 24.37
N ARG A 819 14.86 -11.79 24.78
CA ARG A 819 16.06 -11.56 23.97
C ARG A 819 17.26 -12.29 24.60
N PHE A 820 18.03 -13.00 23.76
CA PHE A 820 19.21 -13.74 24.20
C PHE A 820 20.42 -13.40 23.33
#